data_ebae80685fe9571e24cc1a31128bcad4
#
_entry.id   ebae80685fe9571e24cc1a31128bcad4
#
_cell.length_a   1.000
_cell.length_b   1.000
_cell.length_c   1.000
_cell.angle_alpha   90.00
_cell.angle_beta   90.00
_cell.angle_gamma   90.00
#
_symmetry.space_group_name_H-M   'P 1'
#
loop_
_entity.id
_entity.type
_entity.pdbx_description
1 polymer ?
#
loop_
_entity_poly.entity_id
_entity_poly.type
_entity_poly.pdbx_seq_one_letter_code
_entity_poly.pdbx_strand_id
1 'polypeptide(L)'
;MRRFSPGLVALVVIASLFAACEPQPPAADPVARAYAAAWVKGDYQAMWDLLTDESKAKVGADGFIARLPRIAEEMTQTSLEAAVGAAVHLTGANGSPDPRRATATLSVTFHTQRVGTFKRDTFLSLVMVGEKDKAAWKIDWTPEAILPHLVTGRLVRMTRLLTTRGRIIARDGTELATFTDAAVVGVVPEQIKNEAGMLASLSSALGLKPEDIKAKYNASWVRPDSFVPVKTLSGDAFTALRPRLSVIEGVQLQAQRVRSYPTGLASQLIGYLGEASDADAPKLAARGYAAGDLIGKTGLEQQLDDVLGGSYGWRLSIVDPDERPVELLAETPAIAGQDAVLALDPALQAAAEKALGDQKGAIVAEDPWTGEVLVLASRPTYDLNLFVSGDSAAIAALNADPKKPLLSRATFGQYPTGSSFKPVTAAAALKNGVYHAGDRIDCPAAWSGYGVVQLNHETGNLGLIDMRTALARSCNTFFYELGKRLNDTKSDLLPNEALSFGLGKATDIDFVLEAEGIVPSPAWKQATFSSPQDKIWNPGDSTNLAIGQGYLLATPLQMANYTAALANDGIVWKPRMVLELRTREGATVKELDATRLGVANTTPTDLSLIRDGMRAVVSDPNGTVYFKFLGFPTAVAGKSGTAETPTGNPDAWFIGFAPYDGPKLAIATLYEEKPGLLGSQDAGAAARAVFAAKFGGTP
;
A
#
# COMPACT_ATOMS: atom_id res chain seq x y z
N MET A 1 79.19 -34.58 -61.33
CA MET A 1 79.63 -35.25 -62.65
C MET A 1 78.57 -35.00 -63.68
N ARG A 2 79.04 -34.35 -64.76
CA ARG A 2 78.53 -34.49 -66.17
C ARG A 2 77.04 -34.05 -66.40
N ARG A 3 76.85 -32.94 -67.07
CA ARG A 3 77.00 -32.54 -68.51
C ARG A 3 75.76 -32.90 -69.30
N PHE A 4 75.14 -32.12 -70.06
CA PHE A 4 75.17 -31.21 -71.11
C PHE A 4 73.76 -31.09 -71.77
N SER A 5 73.37 -29.92 -72.05
CA SER A 5 72.61 -29.30 -73.16
C SER A 5 72.55 -30.06 -74.51
N PRO A 6 71.74 -29.63 -75.52
CA PRO A 6 71.11 -28.29 -75.78
C PRO A 6 69.74 -28.33 -76.48
N GLY A 7 68.99 -27.24 -76.36
CA GLY A 7 68.43 -26.44 -77.41
C GLY A 7 67.40 -26.94 -78.40
N LEU A 8 66.24 -26.32 -78.33
CA LEU A 8 65.44 -26.05 -79.56
C LEU A 8 64.64 -24.75 -79.35
N VAL A 9 64.89 -23.80 -80.19
CA VAL A 9 64.13 -22.54 -80.29
C VAL A 9 62.80 -22.85 -80.90
N ALA A 10 61.67 -22.57 -80.25
CA ALA A 10 60.36 -22.54 -80.79
C ALA A 10 59.76 -21.12 -80.67
N LEU A 11 59.52 -20.54 -81.74
CA LEU A 11 58.86 -19.23 -81.96
C LEU A 11 57.41 -19.35 -81.45
N VAL A 12 57.04 -18.70 -80.36
CA VAL A 12 55.64 -18.62 -79.95
C VAL A 12 55.08 -17.26 -80.34
N VAL A 13 54.12 -17.33 -81.19
CA VAL A 13 53.27 -16.22 -81.65
C VAL A 13 52.44 -15.76 -80.44
N ILE A 14 52.66 -14.55 -79.97
CA ILE A 14 51.84 -13.89 -78.97
C ILE A 14 50.50 -13.51 -79.65
N ALA A 15 49.47 -14.34 -79.43
CA ALA A 15 48.08 -13.92 -79.65
C ALA A 15 47.60 -13.13 -78.42
N SER A 16 47.57 -11.83 -78.59
CA SER A 16 46.98 -10.92 -77.60
C SER A 16 45.48 -11.19 -77.51
N LEU A 17 45.07 -12.01 -76.47
CA LEU A 17 43.68 -12.06 -76.02
C LEU A 17 43.35 -10.78 -75.33
N PHE A 18 42.69 -9.86 -75.99
CA PHE A 18 41.89 -8.81 -75.37
C PHE A 18 40.70 -9.53 -74.71
N ALA A 19 40.85 -9.98 -73.43
CA ALA A 19 39.71 -10.20 -72.60
C ALA A 19 39.06 -8.84 -72.36
N ALA A 20 37.95 -8.58 -72.98
CA ALA A 20 37.08 -7.45 -72.62
C ALA A 20 36.75 -7.64 -71.15
N CYS A 21 37.26 -6.77 -70.33
CA CYS A 21 36.78 -6.65 -68.95
C CYS A 21 35.31 -6.21 -69.06
N GLU A 22 34.37 -7.16 -69.04
CA GLU A 22 32.98 -6.81 -68.71
C GLU A 22 32.98 -6.11 -67.38
N PRO A 23 32.41 -4.92 -67.23
CA PRO A 23 32.31 -4.25 -65.99
C PRO A 23 31.56 -5.18 -64.99
N GLN A 24 32.20 -5.59 -63.93
CA GLN A 24 31.55 -6.37 -62.90
C GLN A 24 30.33 -5.57 -62.42
N PRO A 25 29.15 -6.20 -62.31
CA PRO A 25 27.98 -5.54 -61.79
C PRO A 25 28.27 -4.95 -60.39
N PRO A 26 27.73 -3.76 -60.09
CA PRO A 26 27.95 -3.14 -58.79
C PRO A 26 27.56 -4.11 -57.68
N ALA A 27 28.30 -4.11 -56.57
CA ALA A 27 28.00 -4.96 -55.39
C ALA A 27 26.64 -4.58 -54.78
N ALA A 28 25.90 -5.57 -54.30
CA ALA A 28 24.59 -5.37 -53.64
C ALA A 28 24.68 -4.89 -52.17
N ASP A 29 25.80 -5.21 -51.52
CA ASP A 29 26.04 -4.88 -50.08
C ASP A 29 25.85 -3.40 -49.71
N PRO A 30 26.29 -2.40 -50.53
CA PRO A 30 26.11 -0.98 -50.19
C PRO A 30 24.66 -0.56 -49.98
N VAL A 31 23.73 -1.11 -50.79
CA VAL A 31 22.30 -0.78 -50.69
C VAL A 31 21.68 -1.39 -49.44
N ALA A 32 22.01 -2.65 -49.11
CA ALA A 32 21.55 -3.30 -47.89
C ALA A 32 22.06 -2.57 -46.65
N ARG A 33 23.35 -2.16 -46.63
CA ARG A 33 23.93 -1.34 -45.53
C ARG A 33 23.30 0.04 -45.45
N ALA A 34 23.02 0.70 -46.57
CA ALA A 34 22.34 1.99 -46.60
C ALA A 34 20.93 1.91 -45.97
N TYR A 35 20.18 0.84 -46.30
CA TYR A 35 18.87 0.57 -45.72
C TYR A 35 18.94 0.38 -44.22
N ALA A 36 19.83 -0.46 -43.72
CA ALA A 36 20.02 -0.70 -42.31
C ALA A 36 20.45 0.57 -41.55
N ALA A 37 21.39 1.35 -42.14
CA ALA A 37 21.85 2.61 -41.54
C ALA A 37 20.75 3.68 -41.46
N ALA A 38 19.89 3.76 -42.50
CA ALA A 38 18.72 4.63 -42.51
C ALA A 38 17.70 4.19 -41.43
N TRP A 39 17.46 2.88 -41.29
CA TRP A 39 16.55 2.35 -40.27
C TRP A 39 17.02 2.67 -38.85
N VAL A 40 18.31 2.45 -38.52
CA VAL A 40 18.90 2.82 -37.23
C VAL A 40 18.73 4.32 -36.91
N LYS A 41 18.75 5.19 -37.94
CA LYS A 41 18.53 6.63 -37.78
C LYS A 41 17.06 7.05 -37.73
N GLY A 42 16.14 6.12 -38.00
CA GLY A 42 14.71 6.44 -38.15
C GLY A 42 14.39 7.23 -39.44
N ASP A 43 15.30 7.23 -40.43
CA ASP A 43 15.11 7.88 -41.73
C ASP A 43 14.34 6.96 -42.67
N TYR A 44 13.04 6.87 -42.44
CA TYR A 44 12.15 5.99 -43.21
C TYR A 44 11.97 6.46 -44.67
N GLN A 45 12.20 7.75 -44.94
CA GLN A 45 12.22 8.26 -46.31
C GLN A 45 13.43 7.73 -47.11
N ALA A 46 14.62 7.78 -46.52
CA ALA A 46 15.82 7.20 -47.12
C ALA A 46 15.67 5.69 -47.35
N MET A 47 15.03 4.96 -46.42
CA MET A 47 14.71 3.54 -46.61
C MET A 47 13.76 3.36 -47.84
N TRP A 48 12.70 4.17 -47.91
CA TRP A 48 11.72 4.15 -48.98
C TRP A 48 12.36 4.36 -50.36
N ASP A 49 13.31 5.30 -50.47
CA ASP A 49 13.98 5.63 -51.72
C ASP A 49 14.83 4.48 -52.29
N LEU A 50 15.26 3.55 -51.43
CA LEU A 50 16.00 2.34 -51.79
C LEU A 50 15.11 1.21 -52.34
N LEU A 51 13.79 1.29 -52.22
CA LEU A 51 12.86 0.24 -52.65
C LEU A 51 12.69 0.22 -54.17
N THR A 52 12.28 -0.94 -54.71
CA THR A 52 11.82 -1.05 -56.11
C THR A 52 10.50 -0.30 -56.31
N ASP A 53 10.21 0.15 -57.56
CA ASP A 53 8.94 0.78 -57.88
C ASP A 53 7.75 -0.18 -57.69
N GLU A 54 7.96 -1.49 -57.89
CA GLU A 54 6.96 -2.52 -57.63
C GLU A 54 6.63 -2.62 -56.15
N SER A 55 7.63 -2.66 -55.28
CA SER A 55 7.42 -2.66 -53.80
C SER A 55 6.72 -1.38 -53.36
N LYS A 56 7.11 -0.22 -53.90
CA LYS A 56 6.46 1.06 -53.61
C LYS A 56 4.99 1.07 -54.02
N ALA A 57 4.68 0.53 -55.22
CA ALA A 57 3.30 0.44 -55.69
C ALA A 57 2.43 -0.49 -54.87
N LYS A 58 3.01 -1.62 -54.38
CA LYS A 58 2.29 -2.59 -53.54
C LYS A 58 1.97 -2.09 -52.12
N VAL A 59 2.91 -1.37 -51.48
CA VAL A 59 2.77 -0.99 -50.06
C VAL A 59 2.25 0.44 -49.90
N GLY A 60 2.54 1.34 -50.80
CA GLY A 60 2.25 2.77 -50.72
C GLY A 60 3.15 3.49 -49.70
N ALA A 61 3.32 4.80 -49.88
CA ALA A 61 4.16 5.59 -48.94
C ALA A 61 3.62 5.56 -47.50
N ASP A 62 2.31 5.71 -47.34
CA ASP A 62 1.66 5.64 -46.00
C ASP A 62 1.80 4.26 -45.36
N GLY A 63 1.71 3.18 -46.15
CA GLY A 63 1.88 1.80 -45.69
C GLY A 63 3.30 1.46 -45.29
N PHE A 64 4.29 2.23 -45.68
CA PHE A 64 5.69 2.05 -45.31
C PHE A 64 6.14 3.12 -44.30
N ILE A 65 6.15 4.41 -44.73
CA ILE A 65 6.73 5.52 -43.95
C ILE A 65 5.95 5.78 -42.63
N ALA A 66 4.61 5.69 -42.67
CA ALA A 66 3.80 5.86 -41.46
C ALA A 66 3.69 4.59 -40.60
N ARG A 67 3.84 3.40 -41.20
CA ARG A 67 3.71 2.12 -40.48
C ARG A 67 4.90 1.82 -39.56
N LEU A 68 6.13 2.10 -40.03
CA LEU A 68 7.35 1.81 -39.27
C LEU A 68 7.41 2.52 -37.91
N PRO A 69 7.15 3.86 -37.83
CA PRO A 69 7.04 4.54 -36.52
C PRO A 69 5.97 3.94 -35.63
N ARG A 70 4.80 3.56 -36.17
CA ARG A 70 3.72 2.93 -35.35
C ARG A 70 4.13 1.58 -34.81
N ILE A 71 4.91 0.78 -35.55
CA ILE A 71 5.47 -0.48 -35.04
C ILE A 71 6.47 -0.19 -33.92
N ALA A 72 7.34 0.79 -34.07
CA ALA A 72 8.31 1.19 -33.03
C ALA A 72 7.61 1.71 -31.80
N GLU A 73 6.54 2.49 -31.91
CA GLU A 73 5.70 2.98 -30.82
C GLU A 73 4.99 1.82 -30.11
N GLU A 74 4.35 0.92 -30.85
CA GLU A 74 3.69 -0.27 -30.27
C GLU A 74 4.68 -1.15 -29.50
N MET A 75 5.90 -1.33 -30.01
CA MET A 75 6.99 -2.04 -29.33
C MET A 75 7.57 -1.27 -28.13
N THR A 76 7.18 -0.01 -27.93
CA THR A 76 7.86 0.89 -26.98
C THR A 76 9.38 0.93 -27.19
N GLN A 77 9.79 0.99 -28.48
CA GLN A 77 11.18 0.95 -28.88
C GLN A 77 11.94 2.20 -28.42
N THR A 78 13.08 2.01 -27.79
CA THR A 78 13.96 3.10 -27.33
C THR A 78 15.14 3.30 -28.28
N SER A 79 15.64 2.22 -28.84
CA SER A 79 16.70 2.25 -29.87
C SER A 79 16.67 0.97 -30.72
N LEU A 80 17.44 0.99 -31.81
CA LEU A 80 17.58 -0.11 -32.74
C LEU A 80 19.04 -0.23 -33.19
N GLU A 81 19.52 -1.46 -33.29
CA GLU A 81 20.79 -1.79 -33.91
C GLU A 81 20.53 -2.73 -35.11
N ALA A 82 21.21 -2.52 -36.22
CA ALA A 82 21.07 -3.38 -37.39
C ALA A 82 22.45 -3.72 -38.00
N ALA A 83 22.68 -4.99 -38.20
CA ALA A 83 23.89 -5.52 -38.83
C ALA A 83 23.51 -6.27 -40.12
N VAL A 84 24.23 -6.01 -41.20
CA VAL A 84 24.00 -6.63 -42.49
C VAL A 84 25.09 -7.63 -42.79
N GLY A 85 24.70 -8.86 -43.09
CA GLY A 85 25.59 -9.89 -43.64
C GLY A 85 25.96 -9.64 -45.09
N ALA A 86 26.95 -10.37 -45.61
CA ALA A 86 27.31 -10.27 -47.03
C ALA A 86 26.13 -10.65 -47.95
N ALA A 87 25.93 -9.89 -49.02
CA ALA A 87 24.92 -10.22 -49.98
C ALA A 87 25.34 -11.46 -50.82
N VAL A 88 24.42 -12.43 -50.90
CA VAL A 88 24.62 -13.69 -51.63
C VAL A 88 23.67 -13.71 -52.82
N HIS A 89 24.22 -13.94 -54.00
CA HIS A 89 23.43 -14.08 -55.22
C HIS A 89 22.54 -15.33 -55.19
N LEU A 90 21.30 -15.20 -55.58
CA LEU A 90 20.38 -16.33 -55.70
C LEU A 90 20.74 -17.23 -56.86
N THR A 91 20.46 -18.53 -56.72
CA THR A 91 20.67 -19.49 -57.82
C THR A 91 19.62 -19.26 -58.91
N GLY A 92 20.07 -18.99 -60.13
CA GLY A 92 19.20 -18.87 -61.30
C GLY A 92 18.69 -20.22 -61.82
N ALA A 93 17.78 -20.19 -62.78
CA ALA A 93 17.15 -21.38 -63.35
C ALA A 93 18.15 -22.34 -64.03
N ASN A 94 19.35 -21.86 -64.42
CA ASN A 94 20.45 -22.65 -65.00
C ASN A 94 21.41 -23.24 -63.95
N GLY A 95 21.11 -23.09 -62.67
CA GLY A 95 21.98 -23.59 -61.58
C GLY A 95 23.17 -22.69 -61.23
N SER A 96 23.36 -21.55 -61.95
CA SER A 96 24.43 -20.59 -61.70
C SER A 96 23.90 -19.41 -60.87
N PRO A 97 24.77 -18.63 -60.17
CA PRO A 97 24.36 -17.42 -59.46
C PRO A 97 23.70 -16.44 -60.43
N ASP A 98 22.51 -15.94 -60.03
CA ASP A 98 21.83 -14.89 -60.80
C ASP A 98 22.48 -13.51 -60.52
N PRO A 99 23.14 -12.86 -61.47
CA PRO A 99 23.84 -11.60 -61.24
C PRO A 99 22.91 -10.43 -60.92
N ARG A 100 21.59 -10.61 -61.06
CA ARG A 100 20.59 -9.54 -60.87
C ARG A 100 19.74 -9.74 -59.63
N ARG A 101 19.94 -10.82 -58.88
CA ARG A 101 19.19 -11.11 -57.65
C ARG A 101 20.12 -11.55 -56.57
N ALA A 102 19.98 -10.93 -55.40
CA ALA A 102 20.75 -11.30 -54.19
C ALA A 102 19.87 -11.23 -52.97
N THR A 103 20.31 -11.87 -51.91
CA THR A 103 19.72 -11.73 -50.56
C THR A 103 20.83 -11.38 -49.58
N ALA A 104 20.51 -10.53 -48.58
CA ALA A 104 21.40 -10.23 -47.48
C ALA A 104 20.67 -10.48 -46.17
N THR A 105 21.31 -11.16 -45.22
CA THR A 105 20.79 -11.30 -43.86
C THR A 105 20.83 -9.95 -43.18
N LEU A 106 19.75 -9.58 -42.48
CA LEU A 106 19.65 -8.39 -41.66
C LEU A 106 19.35 -8.80 -40.22
N SER A 107 20.35 -8.69 -39.35
CA SER A 107 20.25 -8.96 -37.95
C SER A 107 19.87 -7.69 -37.19
N VAL A 108 18.68 -7.65 -36.62
CA VAL A 108 18.14 -6.45 -35.95
C VAL A 108 18.01 -6.73 -34.46
N THR A 109 18.59 -5.85 -33.62
CA THR A 109 18.43 -5.84 -32.18
C THR A 109 17.52 -4.68 -31.79
N PHE A 110 16.38 -5.00 -31.20
CA PHE A 110 15.41 -4.04 -30.70
C PHE A 110 15.60 -3.84 -29.23
N HIS A 111 15.76 -2.59 -28.78
CA HIS A 111 15.75 -2.20 -27.39
C HIS A 111 14.39 -1.58 -27.09
N THR A 112 13.68 -2.10 -26.10
CA THR A 112 12.32 -1.67 -25.75
C THR A 112 12.20 -1.36 -24.27
N GLN A 113 11.26 -0.49 -23.92
CA GLN A 113 11.02 -0.11 -22.54
C GLN A 113 10.33 -1.24 -21.74
N ARG A 114 9.44 -2.03 -22.39
CA ARG A 114 8.53 -2.97 -21.68
C ARG A 114 8.99 -4.41 -21.73
N VAL A 115 9.54 -4.86 -22.86
CA VAL A 115 9.96 -6.27 -22.98
C VAL A 115 11.47 -6.45 -23.10
N GLY A 116 12.25 -5.39 -22.78
CA GLY A 116 13.70 -5.42 -22.79
C GLY A 116 14.27 -5.51 -24.21
N THR A 117 15.41 -6.20 -24.33
CA THR A 117 16.14 -6.32 -25.59
C THR A 117 15.89 -7.69 -26.22
N PHE A 118 15.54 -7.71 -27.51
CA PHE A 118 15.43 -8.95 -28.26
C PHE A 118 16.01 -8.77 -29.66
N LYS A 119 16.47 -9.87 -30.25
CA LYS A 119 17.10 -9.93 -31.56
C LYS A 119 16.26 -10.75 -32.53
N ARG A 120 16.20 -10.31 -33.80
CA ARG A 120 15.62 -11.07 -34.90
C ARG A 120 16.50 -10.96 -36.14
N ASP A 121 16.62 -12.08 -36.85
CA ASP A 121 17.27 -12.13 -38.14
C ASP A 121 16.20 -12.16 -39.22
N THR A 122 16.32 -11.26 -40.21
CA THR A 122 15.45 -11.16 -41.34
C THR A 122 16.30 -11.15 -42.64
N PHE A 123 15.67 -11.00 -43.78
CA PHE A 123 16.35 -10.97 -45.05
C PHE A 123 15.91 -9.78 -45.88
N LEU A 124 16.88 -9.16 -46.55
CA LEU A 124 16.64 -8.18 -47.58
C LEU A 124 16.76 -8.85 -48.96
N SER A 125 15.69 -8.86 -49.75
CA SER A 125 15.73 -9.25 -51.14
C SER A 125 16.23 -8.09 -51.99
N LEU A 126 17.26 -8.28 -52.76
CA LEU A 126 17.90 -7.26 -53.59
C LEU A 126 17.75 -7.64 -55.06
N VAL A 127 17.34 -6.68 -55.86
CA VAL A 127 17.12 -6.85 -57.30
C VAL A 127 17.81 -5.73 -58.04
N MET A 128 18.52 -6.06 -59.16
CA MET A 128 19.13 -5.08 -60.02
C MET A 128 18.11 -4.57 -61.04
N VAL A 129 17.83 -3.27 -60.97
CA VAL A 129 16.88 -2.58 -61.83
C VAL A 129 17.67 -1.75 -62.86
N GLY A 130 17.18 -1.66 -64.13
CA GLY A 130 17.83 -0.94 -65.22
C GLY A 130 18.81 -1.81 -65.98
N GLU A 131 19.40 -1.21 -67.05
CA GLU A 131 20.37 -1.88 -67.97
C GLU A 131 21.63 -1.05 -68.11
N LYS A 132 22.76 -1.76 -68.33
CA LYS A 132 24.09 -1.18 -68.57
C LYS A 132 24.46 -0.15 -67.47
N ASP A 133 24.86 1.05 -67.87
CA ASP A 133 25.34 2.12 -67.02
C ASP A 133 24.26 2.70 -66.06
N LYS A 134 22.99 2.34 -66.28
CA LYS A 134 21.86 2.72 -65.43
C LYS A 134 21.42 1.59 -64.44
N ALA A 135 22.15 0.48 -64.44
CA ALA A 135 21.82 -0.63 -63.51
C ALA A 135 22.13 -0.24 -62.08
N ALA A 136 21.14 -0.37 -61.20
CA ALA A 136 21.26 -0.10 -59.78
C ALA A 136 20.56 -1.16 -58.93
N TRP A 137 21.15 -1.55 -57.84
CA TRP A 137 20.49 -2.42 -56.87
C TRP A 137 19.39 -1.67 -56.13
N LYS A 138 18.25 -2.32 -55.94
CA LYS A 138 17.09 -1.88 -55.17
C LYS A 138 16.60 -3.00 -54.29
N ILE A 139 15.83 -2.67 -53.25
CA ILE A 139 15.25 -3.65 -52.31
C ILE A 139 13.84 -4.01 -52.80
N ASP A 140 13.62 -5.29 -53.11
CA ASP A 140 12.30 -5.87 -53.31
C ASP A 140 11.73 -6.20 -51.92
N TRP A 141 10.97 -5.21 -51.37
CA TRP A 141 10.60 -5.17 -49.96
C TRP A 141 9.26 -5.83 -49.67
N THR A 142 9.24 -6.59 -48.55
CA THR A 142 8.03 -7.08 -47.91
C THR A 142 8.08 -6.73 -46.43
N PRO A 143 6.93 -6.74 -45.69
CA PRO A 143 6.92 -6.48 -44.25
C PRO A 143 7.80 -7.45 -43.45
N GLU A 144 8.10 -8.63 -43.97
CA GLU A 144 8.99 -9.62 -43.37
C GLU A 144 10.43 -9.14 -43.23
N ALA A 145 10.82 -8.10 -44.01
CA ALA A 145 12.11 -7.43 -43.85
C ALA A 145 12.23 -6.67 -42.52
N ILE A 146 11.10 -6.39 -41.83
CA ILE A 146 11.07 -5.79 -40.49
C ILE A 146 11.17 -6.89 -39.43
N LEU A 147 10.25 -7.83 -39.46
CA LEU A 147 10.14 -8.97 -38.56
C LEU A 147 9.71 -10.22 -39.34
N PRO A 148 10.33 -11.39 -39.10
CA PRO A 148 9.85 -12.64 -39.70
C PRO A 148 8.36 -12.81 -39.43
N HIS A 149 7.64 -13.44 -40.36
CA HIS A 149 6.21 -13.69 -40.29
C HIS A 149 5.29 -12.45 -40.23
N LEU A 150 5.82 -11.23 -40.33
CA LEU A 150 5.03 -10.01 -40.42
C LEU A 150 4.56 -9.80 -41.89
N VAL A 151 3.66 -10.66 -42.36
CA VAL A 151 3.07 -10.53 -43.72
C VAL A 151 1.99 -9.44 -43.74
N THR A 152 1.52 -9.12 -44.97
CA THR A 152 0.42 -8.16 -45.15
C THR A 152 -0.82 -8.57 -44.38
N GLY A 153 -1.42 -7.62 -43.63
CA GLY A 153 -2.59 -7.84 -42.78
C GLY A 153 -2.26 -8.20 -41.31
N ARG A 154 -1.03 -8.67 -41.04
CA ARG A 154 -0.61 -8.93 -39.65
C ARG A 154 -0.10 -7.65 -38.98
N LEU A 155 -0.25 -7.61 -37.65
CA LEU A 155 0.12 -6.48 -36.79
C LEU A 155 1.10 -6.92 -35.71
N VAL A 156 1.92 -6.00 -35.26
CA VAL A 156 2.66 -6.13 -33.98
C VAL A 156 1.75 -5.64 -32.87
N ARG A 157 1.64 -6.39 -31.78
CA ARG A 157 0.81 -6.06 -30.62
C ARG A 157 1.57 -6.23 -29.33
N MET A 158 1.51 -5.20 -28.47
CA MET A 158 1.94 -5.25 -27.10
C MET A 158 0.73 -5.54 -26.21
N THR A 159 0.71 -6.69 -25.55
CA THR A 159 -0.35 -7.08 -24.61
C THR A 159 0.16 -7.02 -23.20
N ARG A 160 -0.62 -6.37 -22.31
CA ARG A 160 -0.33 -6.31 -20.89
C ARG A 160 -0.72 -7.62 -20.21
N LEU A 161 0.19 -8.20 -19.42
CA LEU A 161 -0.04 -9.39 -18.62
C LEU A 161 -0.42 -8.96 -17.19
N LEU A 162 -1.58 -9.42 -16.72
CA LEU A 162 -2.12 -9.02 -15.43
C LEU A 162 -1.30 -9.61 -14.29
N THR A 163 -1.04 -8.78 -13.29
CA THR A 163 -0.53 -9.22 -11.99
C THR A 163 -1.67 -9.66 -11.08
N THR A 164 -1.35 -10.36 -10.01
CA THR A 164 -2.28 -10.73 -8.94
C THR A 164 -1.85 -10.04 -7.65
N ARG A 165 -2.73 -9.23 -7.07
CA ARG A 165 -2.46 -8.57 -5.78
C ARG A 165 -2.45 -9.59 -4.65
N GLY A 166 -1.52 -9.44 -3.68
CA GLY A 166 -1.43 -10.26 -2.49
C GLY A 166 -2.60 -10.08 -1.52
N ARG A 167 -2.75 -11.02 -0.61
CA ARG A 167 -3.76 -11.00 0.46
C ARG A 167 -3.22 -10.31 1.70
N ILE A 168 -4.13 -9.84 2.57
CA ILE A 168 -3.83 -9.45 3.94
C ILE A 168 -4.47 -10.51 4.84
N ILE A 169 -3.66 -11.17 5.64
CA ILE A 169 -4.02 -12.38 6.38
C ILE A 169 -3.71 -12.15 7.86
N ALA A 170 -4.63 -12.49 8.76
CA ALA A 170 -4.39 -12.45 10.20
C ALA A 170 -3.49 -13.61 10.66
N ARG A 171 -2.99 -13.54 11.90
CA ARG A 171 -2.07 -14.53 12.47
C ARG A 171 -2.60 -15.98 12.49
N ASP A 172 -3.90 -16.17 12.51
CA ASP A 172 -4.58 -17.47 12.51
C ASP A 172 -4.91 -18.00 11.10
N GLY A 173 -4.53 -17.25 10.06
CA GLY A 173 -4.81 -17.58 8.66
C GLY A 173 -6.12 -16.98 8.12
N THR A 174 -6.89 -16.25 8.93
CA THR A 174 -8.12 -15.57 8.46
C THR A 174 -7.78 -14.51 7.43
N GLU A 175 -8.38 -14.59 6.25
CA GLU A 175 -8.22 -13.60 5.19
C GLU A 175 -9.01 -12.32 5.52
N LEU A 176 -8.31 -11.23 5.77
CA LEU A 176 -8.89 -9.91 6.03
C LEU A 176 -9.15 -9.13 4.74
N ALA A 177 -8.27 -9.33 3.76
CA ALA A 177 -8.44 -8.81 2.41
C ALA A 177 -7.97 -9.87 1.40
N THR A 178 -8.88 -10.26 0.50
CA THR A 178 -8.68 -11.35 -0.47
C THR A 178 -9.37 -11.01 -1.80
N PHE A 179 -9.61 -12.02 -2.62
CA PHE A 179 -10.37 -11.90 -3.86
C PHE A 179 -11.56 -12.85 -3.86
N THR A 180 -12.69 -12.36 -4.33
CA THR A 180 -13.88 -13.16 -4.58
C THR A 180 -14.32 -13.04 -6.03
N ASP A 181 -15.01 -14.05 -6.51
CA ASP A 181 -15.68 -13.97 -7.80
C ASP A 181 -16.88 -13.01 -7.68
N ALA A 182 -16.96 -12.11 -8.65
CA ALA A 182 -17.99 -11.09 -8.73
C ALA A 182 -18.47 -10.97 -10.18
N ALA A 183 -19.54 -10.24 -10.38
CA ALA A 183 -19.99 -9.87 -11.70
C ALA A 183 -20.05 -8.35 -11.83
N VAL A 184 -19.43 -7.82 -12.85
CA VAL A 184 -19.61 -6.45 -13.26
C VAL A 184 -20.84 -6.37 -14.13
N VAL A 185 -21.83 -5.62 -13.67
CA VAL A 185 -23.00 -5.24 -14.47
C VAL A 185 -22.62 -4.03 -15.28
N GLY A 186 -22.65 -4.12 -16.58
CA GLY A 186 -22.33 -3.02 -17.48
C GLY A 186 -23.36 -2.86 -18.60
N VAL A 187 -23.23 -1.78 -19.33
CA VAL A 187 -24.09 -1.42 -20.47
C VAL A 187 -23.22 -1.32 -21.71
N VAL A 188 -23.72 -1.84 -22.85
CA VAL A 188 -23.15 -1.66 -24.16
C VAL A 188 -24.06 -0.71 -24.95
N PRO A 189 -23.66 0.55 -25.24
CA PRO A 189 -24.53 1.58 -25.81
C PRO A 189 -25.26 1.17 -27.08
N GLU A 190 -24.58 0.54 -28.03
CA GLU A 190 -25.16 0.10 -29.30
C GLU A 190 -26.23 -1.01 -29.16
N GLN A 191 -26.25 -1.71 -28.03
CA GLN A 191 -27.21 -2.78 -27.72
C GLN A 191 -28.46 -2.27 -27.01
N ILE A 192 -28.51 -0.99 -26.66
CA ILE A 192 -29.66 -0.36 -25.99
C ILE A 192 -30.75 -0.09 -27.03
N LYS A 193 -31.86 -0.82 -26.99
CA LYS A 193 -33.01 -0.57 -27.86
C LYS A 193 -34.08 0.31 -27.21
N ASN A 194 -34.21 0.21 -25.87
CA ASN A 194 -35.14 0.99 -25.09
C ASN A 194 -34.43 1.59 -23.86
N GLU A 195 -33.88 2.79 -24.01
CA GLU A 195 -33.12 3.46 -22.97
C GLU A 195 -33.94 3.68 -21.68
N ALA A 196 -35.17 4.16 -21.80
CA ALA A 196 -36.03 4.43 -20.64
C ALA A 196 -36.34 3.16 -19.85
N GLY A 197 -36.67 2.08 -20.55
CA GLY A 197 -36.97 0.77 -19.93
C GLY A 197 -35.71 0.16 -19.28
N MET A 198 -34.56 0.23 -19.94
CA MET A 198 -33.29 -0.24 -19.42
C MET A 198 -32.90 0.53 -18.16
N LEU A 199 -32.93 1.86 -18.17
CA LEU A 199 -32.63 2.71 -17.02
C LEU A 199 -33.53 2.44 -15.83
N ALA A 200 -34.86 2.33 -16.05
CA ALA A 200 -35.82 2.02 -14.98
C ALA A 200 -35.54 0.65 -14.34
N SER A 201 -35.26 -0.36 -15.18
CA SER A 201 -34.98 -1.73 -14.72
C SER A 201 -33.67 -1.84 -13.96
N LEU A 202 -32.58 -1.22 -14.47
CA LEU A 202 -31.27 -1.17 -13.79
C LEU A 202 -31.32 -0.37 -12.49
N SER A 203 -31.96 0.80 -12.51
CA SER A 203 -32.15 1.65 -11.32
C SER A 203 -32.86 0.86 -10.21
N SER A 204 -33.96 0.18 -10.55
CA SER A 204 -34.71 -0.67 -9.61
C SER A 204 -33.90 -1.87 -9.10
N ALA A 205 -33.07 -2.50 -9.96
CA ALA A 205 -32.30 -3.68 -9.59
C ALA A 205 -31.05 -3.33 -8.76
N LEU A 206 -30.37 -2.23 -9.10
CA LEU A 206 -29.07 -1.89 -8.53
C LEU A 206 -29.13 -0.80 -7.44
N GLY A 207 -30.28 -0.16 -7.25
CA GLY A 207 -30.42 0.96 -6.30
C GLY A 207 -29.69 2.22 -6.71
N LEU A 208 -29.43 2.41 -8.01
CA LEU A 208 -28.74 3.59 -8.56
C LEU A 208 -29.75 4.55 -9.20
N LYS A 209 -29.41 5.84 -9.26
CA LYS A 209 -30.25 6.81 -9.99
C LYS A 209 -30.08 6.63 -11.50
N PRO A 210 -31.16 6.77 -12.30
CA PRO A 210 -31.08 6.68 -13.75
C PRO A 210 -30.05 7.64 -14.38
N GLU A 211 -29.93 8.85 -13.81
CA GLU A 211 -29.00 9.88 -14.28
C GLU A 211 -27.55 9.46 -14.10
N ASP A 212 -27.23 8.80 -12.98
CA ASP A 212 -25.86 8.33 -12.68
C ASP A 212 -25.47 7.20 -13.62
N ILE A 213 -26.42 6.30 -13.94
CA ILE A 213 -26.21 5.22 -14.92
C ILE A 213 -25.98 5.82 -16.31
N LYS A 214 -26.83 6.77 -16.71
CA LYS A 214 -26.77 7.42 -18.02
C LYS A 214 -25.48 8.20 -18.21
N ALA A 215 -24.99 8.91 -17.20
CA ALA A 215 -23.74 9.65 -17.24
C ALA A 215 -22.52 8.78 -17.56
N LYS A 216 -22.51 7.51 -17.09
CA LYS A 216 -21.40 6.59 -17.30
C LYS A 216 -21.22 6.24 -18.80
N TYR A 217 -22.28 5.86 -19.50
CA TYR A 217 -22.16 5.45 -20.90
C TYR A 217 -22.28 6.59 -21.91
N ASN A 218 -22.62 7.81 -21.48
CA ASN A 218 -22.59 9.01 -22.30
C ASN A 218 -21.27 9.81 -22.18
N ALA A 219 -20.28 9.29 -21.48
CA ALA A 219 -18.97 9.94 -21.38
C ALA A 219 -18.27 10.01 -22.76
N SER A 220 -17.54 11.10 -23.01
CA SER A 220 -16.95 11.41 -24.34
C SER A 220 -15.96 10.36 -24.86
N TRP A 221 -15.39 9.54 -24.00
CA TRP A 221 -14.46 8.46 -24.35
C TRP A 221 -15.14 7.12 -24.67
N VAL A 222 -16.45 6.99 -24.40
CA VAL A 222 -17.21 5.74 -24.61
C VAL A 222 -17.51 5.56 -26.10
N ARG A 223 -17.19 4.38 -26.64
CA ARG A 223 -17.56 3.96 -27.99
C ARG A 223 -18.87 3.18 -27.97
N PRO A 224 -19.61 3.13 -29.09
CA PRO A 224 -20.89 2.40 -29.15
C PRO A 224 -20.79 0.93 -28.73
N ASP A 225 -19.71 0.26 -29.06
CA ASP A 225 -19.42 -1.16 -28.80
C ASP A 225 -18.77 -1.42 -27.43
N SER A 226 -18.45 -0.36 -26.68
CA SER A 226 -17.74 -0.49 -25.41
C SER A 226 -18.65 -1.06 -24.30
N PHE A 227 -18.12 -2.02 -23.55
CA PHE A 227 -18.70 -2.41 -22.28
C PHE A 227 -18.41 -1.33 -21.22
N VAL A 228 -19.46 -0.67 -20.75
CA VAL A 228 -19.35 0.38 -19.73
C VAL A 228 -19.76 -0.14 -18.36
N PRO A 229 -18.83 -0.30 -17.40
CA PRO A 229 -19.14 -0.77 -16.05
C PRO A 229 -20.14 0.16 -15.33
N VAL A 230 -21.20 -0.40 -14.76
CA VAL A 230 -22.19 0.34 -13.97
C VAL A 230 -22.03 0.06 -12.48
N LYS A 231 -22.03 -1.22 -12.09
CA LYS A 231 -21.89 -1.66 -10.69
C LYS A 231 -21.28 -3.06 -10.62
N THR A 232 -20.40 -3.27 -9.64
CA THR A 232 -19.88 -4.59 -9.30
C THR A 232 -20.76 -5.23 -8.22
N LEU A 233 -21.18 -6.47 -8.43
CA LEU A 233 -21.97 -7.26 -7.50
C LEU A 233 -21.14 -8.40 -6.94
N SER A 234 -21.13 -8.58 -5.61
CA SER A 234 -20.57 -9.77 -4.95
C SER A 234 -21.32 -11.04 -5.35
N GLY A 235 -20.72 -12.20 -5.12
CA GLY A 235 -21.28 -13.49 -5.54
C GLY A 235 -22.73 -13.73 -5.13
N ASP A 236 -23.09 -13.43 -3.88
CA ASP A 236 -24.45 -13.60 -3.36
C ASP A 236 -25.44 -12.59 -3.99
N ALA A 237 -25.05 -11.31 -4.02
CA ALA A 237 -25.86 -10.27 -4.65
C ALA A 237 -26.04 -10.53 -6.16
N PHE A 238 -24.99 -11.00 -6.83
CA PHE A 238 -25.06 -11.40 -8.23
C PHE A 238 -26.01 -12.57 -8.44
N THR A 239 -25.90 -13.62 -7.62
CA THR A 239 -26.76 -14.80 -7.70
C THR A 239 -28.23 -14.41 -7.55
N ALA A 240 -28.56 -13.52 -6.62
CA ALA A 240 -29.93 -13.04 -6.38
C ALA A 240 -30.46 -12.17 -7.53
N LEU A 241 -29.61 -11.32 -8.15
CA LEU A 241 -30.04 -10.35 -9.15
C LEU A 241 -29.88 -10.83 -10.60
N ARG A 242 -29.06 -11.86 -10.86
CA ARG A 242 -28.78 -12.39 -12.20
C ARG A 242 -30.02 -12.66 -13.05
N PRO A 243 -31.11 -13.32 -12.55
CA PRO A 243 -32.29 -13.57 -13.36
C PRO A 243 -32.98 -12.28 -13.84
N ARG A 244 -32.90 -11.21 -13.07
CA ARG A 244 -33.50 -9.91 -13.42
C ARG A 244 -32.61 -9.11 -14.36
N LEU A 245 -31.29 -9.19 -14.19
CA LEU A 245 -30.30 -8.41 -14.97
C LEU A 245 -30.09 -8.99 -16.36
N SER A 246 -30.09 -10.32 -16.50
CA SER A 246 -29.81 -11.02 -17.77
C SER A 246 -30.86 -10.84 -18.85
N VAL A 247 -32.06 -10.32 -18.51
CA VAL A 247 -33.16 -10.09 -19.44
C VAL A 247 -33.27 -8.63 -19.90
N ILE A 248 -32.41 -7.73 -19.38
CA ILE A 248 -32.44 -6.31 -19.74
C ILE A 248 -31.57 -6.11 -20.99
N GLU A 249 -32.21 -5.65 -22.08
CA GLU A 249 -31.50 -5.38 -23.34
C GLU A 249 -30.46 -4.26 -23.15
N GLY A 250 -29.29 -4.46 -23.72
CA GLY A 250 -28.14 -3.54 -23.58
C GLY A 250 -27.32 -3.74 -22.31
N VAL A 251 -27.75 -4.62 -21.38
CA VAL A 251 -27.02 -4.97 -20.19
C VAL A 251 -26.20 -6.24 -20.40
N GLN A 252 -24.94 -6.19 -20.05
CA GLN A 252 -24.04 -7.33 -20.03
C GLN A 252 -23.49 -7.60 -18.64
N LEU A 253 -23.20 -8.86 -18.36
CA LEU A 253 -22.67 -9.34 -17.09
C LEU A 253 -21.30 -9.98 -17.37
N GLN A 254 -20.24 -9.39 -16.83
CA GLN A 254 -18.89 -9.91 -16.98
C GLN A 254 -18.41 -10.49 -15.65
N ALA A 255 -17.99 -11.76 -15.65
CA ALA A 255 -17.36 -12.36 -14.50
C ALA A 255 -16.00 -11.71 -14.28
N GLN A 256 -15.72 -11.29 -13.05
CA GLN A 256 -14.47 -10.67 -12.65
C GLN A 256 -14.12 -11.08 -11.22
N ARG A 257 -12.83 -11.24 -10.95
CA ARG A 257 -12.35 -11.36 -9.57
C ARG A 257 -12.09 -9.96 -9.02
N VAL A 258 -12.75 -9.63 -7.92
CA VAL A 258 -12.63 -8.33 -7.27
C VAL A 258 -12.04 -8.47 -5.87
N ARG A 259 -11.44 -7.40 -5.37
CA ARG A 259 -11.00 -7.32 -3.98
C ARG A 259 -12.19 -7.51 -3.05
N SER A 260 -12.00 -8.23 -1.95
CA SER A 260 -13.03 -8.52 -0.95
C SER A 260 -12.46 -8.40 0.45
N TYR A 261 -13.28 -7.89 1.36
CA TYR A 261 -12.97 -7.72 2.78
C TYR A 261 -14.01 -8.50 3.60
N PRO A 262 -13.85 -9.85 3.68
CA PRO A 262 -14.93 -10.74 4.12
C PRO A 262 -15.30 -10.61 5.60
N THR A 263 -14.35 -10.17 6.45
CA THR A 263 -14.57 -10.09 7.90
C THR A 263 -15.20 -8.78 8.36
N GLY A 264 -15.02 -7.69 7.61
CA GLY A 264 -15.40 -6.33 8.01
C GLY A 264 -14.63 -5.80 9.22
N LEU A 265 -13.59 -6.51 9.69
CA LEU A 265 -12.80 -6.11 10.85
C LEU A 265 -11.69 -5.12 10.47
N ALA A 266 -11.32 -4.28 11.43
CA ALA A 266 -10.16 -3.38 11.37
C ALA A 266 -10.13 -2.48 10.12
N SER A 267 -11.29 -1.92 9.71
CA SER A 267 -11.44 -1.21 8.44
C SER A 267 -10.42 -0.09 8.24
N GLN A 268 -10.12 0.70 9.29
CA GLN A 268 -9.16 1.80 9.22
C GLN A 268 -7.72 1.30 9.06
N LEU A 269 -7.40 0.12 9.62
CA LEU A 269 -6.09 -0.52 9.48
C LEU A 269 -5.91 -1.11 8.09
N ILE A 270 -6.87 -1.91 7.64
CA ILE A 270 -6.79 -2.60 6.35
C ILE A 270 -6.77 -1.60 5.20
N GLY A 271 -7.73 -0.65 5.19
CA GLY A 271 -7.85 0.30 4.09
C GLY A 271 -8.51 -0.31 2.85
N TYR A 272 -8.56 0.47 1.77
CA TYR A 272 -9.26 0.09 0.53
C TYR A 272 -8.48 0.45 -0.73
N LEU A 273 -8.90 -0.17 -1.85
CA LEU A 273 -8.40 0.14 -3.19
C LEU A 273 -9.23 1.23 -3.86
N GLY A 274 -8.58 2.00 -4.70
CA GLY A 274 -9.22 2.95 -5.61
C GLY A 274 -8.38 3.14 -6.87
N GLU A 275 -8.95 3.80 -7.87
CA GLU A 275 -8.27 4.03 -9.15
C GLU A 275 -7.07 4.96 -8.99
N ALA A 276 -5.98 4.62 -9.66
CA ALA A 276 -4.81 5.49 -9.80
C ALA A 276 -5.18 6.72 -10.63
N SER A 277 -4.80 7.89 -10.16
CA SER A 277 -4.95 9.15 -10.90
C SER A 277 -3.79 9.35 -11.88
N ASP A 278 -3.93 10.31 -12.79
CA ASP A 278 -2.83 10.74 -13.67
C ASP A 278 -1.58 11.20 -12.88
N ALA A 279 -1.77 11.71 -11.67
CA ALA A 279 -0.68 12.12 -10.78
C ALA A 279 0.03 10.91 -10.11
N ASP A 280 -0.67 9.78 -9.95
CA ASP A 280 -0.10 8.53 -9.43
C ASP A 280 0.68 7.77 -10.51
N ALA A 281 0.20 7.80 -11.75
CA ALA A 281 0.71 6.98 -12.86
C ALA A 281 2.25 7.06 -13.07
N PRO A 282 2.92 8.23 -13.04
CA PRO A 282 4.37 8.31 -13.20
C PRO A 282 5.17 7.55 -12.13
N LYS A 283 4.67 7.52 -10.89
CA LYS A 283 5.33 6.82 -9.77
C LYS A 283 5.20 5.30 -9.90
N LEU A 284 4.16 4.85 -10.57
CA LEU A 284 3.77 3.45 -10.69
C LEU A 284 4.17 2.84 -12.04
N ALA A 285 4.64 3.66 -12.99
CA ALA A 285 4.99 3.24 -14.36
C ALA A 285 6.04 2.12 -14.40
N ALA A 286 7.02 2.13 -13.47
CA ALA A 286 8.05 1.10 -13.39
C ALA A 286 7.47 -0.31 -13.09
N ARG A 287 6.33 -0.38 -12.40
CA ARG A 287 5.59 -1.62 -12.14
C ARG A 287 4.52 -1.90 -13.21
N GLY A 288 4.47 -1.10 -14.25
CA GLY A 288 3.53 -1.26 -15.37
C GLY A 288 2.10 -0.81 -15.08
N TYR A 289 1.85 -0.07 -13.99
CA TYR A 289 0.55 0.53 -13.67
C TYR A 289 0.31 1.78 -14.51
N ALA A 290 -0.96 2.06 -14.75
CA ALA A 290 -1.45 3.24 -15.47
C ALA A 290 -2.61 3.89 -14.70
N ALA A 291 -3.02 5.09 -15.12
CA ALA A 291 -4.24 5.72 -14.62
C ALA A 291 -5.44 4.78 -14.83
N GLY A 292 -6.32 4.72 -13.82
CA GLY A 292 -7.46 3.81 -13.79
C GLY A 292 -7.18 2.42 -13.19
N ASP A 293 -5.91 2.01 -13.02
CA ASP A 293 -5.59 0.77 -12.29
C ASP A 293 -5.88 0.90 -10.81
N LEU A 294 -6.28 -0.22 -10.17
CA LEU A 294 -6.54 -0.25 -8.75
C LEU A 294 -5.25 -0.30 -7.93
N ILE A 295 -5.12 0.66 -7.00
CA ILE A 295 -4.01 0.79 -6.07
C ILE A 295 -4.53 1.00 -4.65
N GLY A 296 -3.70 0.79 -3.64
CA GLY A 296 -4.03 1.09 -2.26
C GLY A 296 -4.20 2.60 -2.02
N LYS A 297 -5.32 3.01 -1.42
CA LYS A 297 -5.62 4.43 -1.12
C LYS A 297 -5.49 4.78 0.35
N THR A 298 -5.70 3.84 1.24
CA THR A 298 -5.60 4.04 2.69
C THR A 298 -5.07 2.77 3.37
N GLY A 299 -4.69 2.88 4.64
CA GLY A 299 -4.32 1.76 5.50
C GLY A 299 -3.17 0.89 4.94
N LEU A 300 -3.18 -0.40 5.29
CA LEU A 300 -2.18 -1.36 4.83
C LEU A 300 -2.25 -1.59 3.31
N GLU A 301 -3.44 -1.48 2.70
CA GLU A 301 -3.55 -1.53 1.24
C GLU A 301 -2.66 -0.48 0.58
N GLN A 302 -2.57 0.73 1.15
CA GLN A 302 -1.72 1.80 0.65
C GLN A 302 -0.26 1.64 1.05
N GLN A 303 0.00 1.39 2.35
CA GLN A 303 1.37 1.37 2.87
C GLN A 303 2.17 0.17 2.37
N LEU A 304 1.48 -0.92 1.99
CA LEU A 304 2.08 -2.12 1.40
C LEU A 304 1.81 -2.22 -0.11
N ASP A 305 1.40 -1.15 -0.80
CA ASP A 305 1.01 -1.25 -2.21
C ASP A 305 2.14 -1.78 -3.10
N ASP A 306 3.40 -1.41 -2.81
CA ASP A 306 4.57 -1.90 -3.53
C ASP A 306 4.80 -3.41 -3.36
N VAL A 307 4.37 -3.97 -2.24
CA VAL A 307 4.48 -5.39 -1.90
C VAL A 307 3.27 -6.16 -2.40
N LEU A 308 2.08 -5.70 -2.02
CA LEU A 308 0.81 -6.35 -2.36
C LEU A 308 0.49 -6.28 -3.86
N GLY A 309 0.80 -5.16 -4.52
CA GLY A 309 0.35 -4.88 -5.89
C GLY A 309 1.03 -5.73 -6.96
N GLY A 310 2.28 -6.15 -6.73
CA GLY A 310 3.09 -6.81 -7.74
C GLY A 310 3.43 -5.91 -8.92
N SER A 311 3.82 -6.50 -10.05
CA SER A 311 4.15 -5.78 -11.29
C SER A 311 3.49 -6.43 -12.49
N TYR A 312 2.96 -5.62 -13.39
CA TYR A 312 2.41 -6.10 -14.65
C TYR A 312 3.54 -6.59 -15.57
N GLY A 313 3.23 -7.63 -16.34
CA GLY A 313 4.08 -8.11 -17.40
C GLY A 313 3.64 -7.58 -18.77
N TRP A 314 4.44 -7.91 -19.78
CA TRP A 314 4.18 -7.48 -21.15
C TRP A 314 4.53 -8.59 -22.14
N ARG A 315 3.69 -8.78 -23.14
CA ARG A 315 3.90 -9.72 -24.24
C ARG A 315 3.85 -9.00 -25.55
N LEU A 316 4.92 -9.08 -26.34
CA LEU A 316 5.00 -8.55 -27.67
C LEU A 316 4.84 -9.71 -28.66
N SER A 317 3.84 -9.64 -29.52
CA SER A 317 3.53 -10.69 -30.48
C SER A 317 3.20 -10.12 -31.86
N ILE A 318 3.41 -10.94 -32.90
CA ILE A 318 2.74 -10.74 -34.18
C ILE A 318 1.36 -11.39 -34.08
N VAL A 319 0.32 -10.66 -34.46
CA VAL A 319 -1.07 -11.13 -34.46
C VAL A 319 -1.68 -11.11 -35.84
N ASP A 320 -2.69 -11.95 -36.09
CA ASP A 320 -3.50 -11.92 -37.31
C ASP A 320 -4.57 -10.80 -37.24
N PRO A 321 -5.37 -10.57 -38.31
CA PRO A 321 -6.42 -9.56 -38.29
C PRO A 321 -7.52 -9.76 -37.23
N ASP A 322 -7.67 -10.99 -36.73
CA ASP A 322 -8.60 -11.33 -35.62
C ASP A 322 -7.92 -11.20 -34.25
N GLU A 323 -6.74 -10.56 -34.16
CA GLU A 323 -5.89 -10.37 -32.96
C GLU A 323 -5.40 -11.68 -32.31
N ARG A 324 -5.41 -12.82 -33.03
CA ARG A 324 -4.87 -14.08 -32.53
C ARG A 324 -3.35 -14.08 -32.64
N PRO A 325 -2.63 -14.50 -31.59
CA PRO A 325 -1.17 -14.58 -31.63
C PRO A 325 -0.67 -15.58 -32.69
N VAL A 326 0.22 -15.11 -33.56
CA VAL A 326 0.90 -15.92 -34.59
C VAL A 326 2.31 -16.27 -34.15
N GLU A 327 3.03 -15.28 -33.59
CA GLU A 327 4.40 -15.46 -33.11
C GLU A 327 4.64 -14.61 -31.86
N LEU A 328 5.31 -15.21 -30.85
CA LEU A 328 5.82 -14.49 -29.69
C LEU A 328 7.18 -13.88 -30.01
N LEU A 329 7.29 -12.56 -29.98
CA LEU A 329 8.55 -11.85 -30.18
C LEU A 329 9.37 -11.71 -28.90
N ALA A 330 8.77 -11.23 -27.84
CA ALA A 330 9.40 -11.09 -26.52
C ALA A 330 8.34 -11.04 -25.43
N GLU A 331 8.74 -11.38 -24.19
CA GLU A 331 7.85 -11.33 -23.01
C GLU A 331 8.63 -10.94 -21.77
N THR A 332 8.04 -10.09 -20.95
CA THR A 332 8.40 -9.85 -19.57
C THR A 332 7.25 -10.41 -18.72
N PRO A 333 7.46 -11.42 -17.87
CA PRO A 333 6.39 -12.02 -17.10
C PRO A 333 5.83 -11.05 -16.05
N ALA A 334 4.55 -11.17 -15.72
CA ALA A 334 3.98 -10.48 -14.57
C ALA A 334 4.55 -11.06 -13.27
N ILE A 335 4.75 -10.19 -12.29
CA ILE A 335 5.18 -10.58 -10.94
C ILE A 335 3.98 -10.44 -10.00
N ALA A 336 3.57 -11.53 -9.38
CA ALA A 336 2.50 -11.52 -8.40
C ALA A 336 2.92 -10.76 -7.13
N GLY A 337 1.97 -10.06 -6.51
CA GLY A 337 2.17 -9.46 -5.21
C GLY A 337 2.29 -10.51 -4.10
N GLN A 338 2.94 -10.12 -3.01
CA GLN A 338 3.15 -10.95 -1.83
C GLN A 338 1.99 -10.78 -0.85
N ASP A 339 1.67 -11.84 -0.11
CA ASP A 339 0.73 -11.81 1.00
C ASP A 339 1.39 -11.19 2.23
N ALA A 340 0.65 -10.39 3.00
CA ALA A 340 1.08 -9.83 4.28
C ALA A 340 0.38 -10.57 5.43
N VAL A 341 1.15 -11.14 6.35
CA VAL A 341 0.64 -11.80 7.55
C VAL A 341 0.75 -10.84 8.74
N LEU A 342 -0.39 -10.57 9.38
CA LEU A 342 -0.50 -9.63 10.48
C LEU A 342 -0.41 -10.33 11.84
N ALA A 343 0.05 -9.59 12.85
CA ALA A 343 -0.06 -9.96 14.26
C ALA A 343 -1.50 -9.95 14.78
N LEU A 344 -2.41 -9.29 14.07
CA LEU A 344 -3.81 -9.12 14.45
C LEU A 344 -4.47 -10.47 14.78
N ASP A 345 -5.16 -10.52 15.93
CA ASP A 345 -5.99 -11.65 16.35
C ASP A 345 -7.45 -11.33 16.03
N PRO A 346 -8.09 -12.00 15.05
CA PRO A 346 -9.46 -11.67 14.65
C PRO A 346 -10.50 -11.81 15.75
N ALA A 347 -10.32 -12.76 16.66
CA ALA A 347 -11.25 -12.97 17.77
C ALA A 347 -11.17 -11.82 18.78
N LEU A 348 -9.95 -11.38 19.09
CA LEU A 348 -9.73 -10.23 19.98
C LEU A 348 -10.18 -8.93 19.32
N GLN A 349 -9.90 -8.75 18.02
CA GLN A 349 -10.34 -7.58 17.27
C GLN A 349 -11.87 -7.47 17.25
N ALA A 350 -12.57 -8.58 16.97
CA ALA A 350 -14.03 -8.61 16.96
C ALA A 350 -14.61 -8.33 18.37
N ALA A 351 -13.98 -8.85 19.42
CA ALA A 351 -14.38 -8.56 20.81
C ALA A 351 -14.21 -7.07 21.15
N ALA A 352 -13.10 -6.47 20.73
CA ALA A 352 -12.83 -5.05 20.93
C ALA A 352 -13.83 -4.15 20.19
N GLU A 353 -14.08 -4.43 18.91
CA GLU A 353 -15.05 -3.66 18.12
C GLU A 353 -16.46 -3.77 18.67
N LYS A 354 -16.85 -4.98 19.09
CA LYS A 354 -18.14 -5.22 19.75
C LYS A 354 -18.26 -4.48 21.09
N ALA A 355 -17.19 -4.46 21.89
CA ALA A 355 -17.17 -3.77 23.17
C ALA A 355 -17.32 -2.25 23.04
N LEU A 356 -16.69 -1.65 22.02
CA LEU A 356 -16.86 -0.23 21.71
C LEU A 356 -18.27 0.10 21.20
N GLY A 357 -18.94 -0.85 20.52
CA GLY A 357 -20.28 -0.64 19.94
C GLY A 357 -20.29 0.53 18.96
N ASP A 358 -21.30 1.40 19.05
CA ASP A 358 -21.47 2.58 18.19
C ASP A 358 -20.85 3.87 18.77
N GLN A 359 -20.08 3.74 19.86
CA GLN A 359 -19.40 4.87 20.49
C GLN A 359 -18.14 5.24 19.70
N LYS A 360 -17.80 6.54 19.67
CA LYS A 360 -16.49 6.99 19.20
C LYS A 360 -15.43 6.49 20.19
N GLY A 361 -14.38 5.85 19.68
CA GLY A 361 -13.33 5.34 20.56
C GLY A 361 -12.34 4.42 19.86
N ALA A 362 -11.41 3.88 20.64
CA ALA A 362 -10.40 2.94 20.17
C ALA A 362 -10.02 1.94 21.28
N ILE A 363 -9.63 0.74 20.84
CA ILE A 363 -8.97 -0.25 21.68
C ILE A 363 -7.73 -0.72 20.94
N VAL A 364 -6.57 -0.64 21.61
CA VAL A 364 -5.30 -1.21 21.14
C VAL A 364 -4.82 -2.20 22.18
N ALA A 365 -4.41 -3.38 21.74
CA ALA A 365 -3.82 -4.37 22.64
C ALA A 365 -2.59 -5.03 22.01
N GLU A 366 -1.56 -5.23 22.84
CA GLU A 366 -0.24 -5.71 22.42
C GLU A 366 0.24 -6.86 23.32
N ASP A 367 1.05 -7.73 22.72
CA ASP A 367 1.88 -8.65 23.51
C ASP A 367 3.05 -7.85 24.11
N PRO A 368 3.15 -7.76 25.46
CA PRO A 368 4.14 -6.91 26.11
C PRO A 368 5.58 -7.41 25.94
N TRP A 369 5.81 -8.62 25.47
CA TRP A 369 7.15 -9.21 25.32
C TRP A 369 7.70 -9.19 23.89
N THR A 370 6.83 -8.95 22.91
CA THR A 370 7.20 -8.97 21.49
C THR A 370 6.84 -7.70 20.74
N GLY A 371 5.98 -6.84 21.32
CA GLY A 371 5.41 -5.67 20.65
C GLY A 371 4.39 -6.00 19.56
N GLU A 372 3.93 -7.27 19.45
CA GLU A 372 2.91 -7.65 18.48
C GLU A 372 1.58 -6.98 18.79
N VAL A 373 1.04 -6.23 17.81
CA VAL A 373 -0.26 -5.55 17.95
C VAL A 373 -1.37 -6.54 17.60
N LEU A 374 -2.01 -7.07 18.62
CA LEU A 374 -3.06 -8.09 18.49
C LEU A 374 -4.43 -7.48 18.21
N VAL A 375 -4.66 -6.23 18.61
CA VAL A 375 -5.90 -5.46 18.41
C VAL A 375 -5.55 -4.04 18.02
N LEU A 376 -6.18 -3.55 16.98
CA LEU A 376 -6.12 -2.14 16.56
C LEU A 376 -7.53 -1.71 16.10
N ALA A 377 -8.42 -1.52 17.06
CA ALA A 377 -9.81 -1.19 16.82
C ALA A 377 -10.06 0.31 16.88
N SER A 378 -10.76 0.86 15.92
CA SER A 378 -11.29 2.23 15.89
C SER A 378 -12.76 2.22 15.56
N ARG A 379 -13.57 3.03 16.26
CA ARG A 379 -15.01 3.14 16.05
C ARG A 379 -15.45 4.60 15.88
N PRO A 380 -16.45 4.89 15.03
CA PRO A 380 -17.21 3.94 14.21
C PRO A 380 -16.34 3.25 13.15
N THR A 381 -16.73 2.05 12.76
CA THR A 381 -16.16 1.33 11.61
C THR A 381 -17.03 1.56 10.37
N TYR A 382 -16.59 1.07 9.22
CA TYR A 382 -17.31 1.13 7.96
C TYR A 382 -17.01 -0.12 7.11
N ASP A 383 -17.88 -0.41 6.16
CA ASP A 383 -17.70 -1.53 5.24
C ASP A 383 -16.75 -1.14 4.10
N LEU A 384 -15.59 -1.79 4.03
CA LEU A 384 -14.59 -1.60 2.97
C LEU A 384 -15.12 -2.01 1.58
N ASN A 385 -16.08 -2.93 1.52
CA ASN A 385 -16.66 -3.40 0.27
C ASN A 385 -17.50 -2.32 -0.45
N LEU A 386 -17.86 -1.21 0.23
CA LEU A 386 -18.47 -0.03 -0.41
C LEU A 386 -17.58 0.56 -1.51
N PHE A 387 -16.27 0.57 -1.29
CA PHE A 387 -15.29 1.06 -2.28
C PHE A 387 -15.13 0.08 -3.44
N VAL A 388 -15.26 -1.21 -3.19
CA VAL A 388 -15.23 -2.26 -4.24
C VAL A 388 -16.47 -2.18 -5.12
N SER A 389 -17.65 -1.95 -4.53
CA SER A 389 -18.91 -1.83 -5.26
C SER A 389 -19.04 -0.52 -6.03
N GLY A 390 -18.24 0.50 -5.68
CA GLY A 390 -18.33 1.84 -6.25
C GLY A 390 -19.63 2.56 -5.89
N ASP A 391 -20.18 2.30 -4.70
CA ASP A 391 -21.42 2.96 -4.20
C ASP A 391 -21.12 4.40 -3.79
N SER A 392 -21.14 5.30 -4.76
CA SER A 392 -20.81 6.72 -4.57
C SER A 392 -21.68 7.42 -3.54
N ALA A 393 -22.97 7.04 -3.42
CA ALA A 393 -23.88 7.60 -2.45
C ALA A 393 -23.52 7.20 -1.01
N ALA A 394 -23.24 5.91 -0.79
CA ALA A 394 -22.79 5.41 0.50
C ALA A 394 -21.41 5.98 0.89
N ILE A 395 -20.48 6.09 -0.07
CA ILE A 395 -19.17 6.72 0.15
C ILE A 395 -19.32 8.20 0.50
N ALA A 396 -20.19 8.94 -0.18
CA ALA A 396 -20.46 10.34 0.13
C ALA A 396 -21.06 10.51 1.53
N ALA A 397 -22.00 9.64 1.92
CA ALA A 397 -22.57 9.61 3.27
C ALA A 397 -21.50 9.32 4.34
N LEU A 398 -20.61 8.37 4.08
CA LEU A 398 -19.47 8.01 4.95
C LEU A 398 -18.52 9.21 5.16
N ASN A 399 -18.22 9.95 4.09
CA ASN A 399 -17.38 11.15 4.16
C ASN A 399 -18.04 12.32 4.92
N ALA A 400 -19.37 12.40 4.88
CA ALA A 400 -20.16 13.45 5.54
C ALA A 400 -20.51 13.13 6.99
N ASP A 401 -20.24 11.90 7.47
CA ASP A 401 -20.60 11.49 8.83
C ASP A 401 -19.81 12.29 9.89
N PRO A 402 -20.50 13.05 10.77
CA PRO A 402 -19.86 13.85 11.82
C PRO A 402 -19.07 13.00 12.83
N LYS A 403 -19.34 11.70 12.94
CA LYS A 403 -18.57 10.78 13.77
C LYS A 403 -17.22 10.41 13.17
N LYS A 404 -16.92 10.83 11.92
CA LYS A 404 -15.65 10.64 11.22
C LYS A 404 -15.19 9.15 11.24
N PRO A 405 -15.95 8.24 10.63
CA PRO A 405 -15.62 6.80 10.66
C PRO A 405 -14.31 6.45 9.91
N LEU A 406 -13.89 7.28 8.97
CA LEU A 406 -12.60 7.08 8.25
C LEU A 406 -11.37 7.39 9.12
N LEU A 407 -11.53 8.10 10.24
CA LEU A 407 -10.42 8.42 11.14
C LEU A 407 -9.96 7.17 11.89
N SER A 408 -8.68 6.80 11.74
CA SER A 408 -8.03 5.82 12.63
C SER A 408 -7.78 6.45 13.99
N ARG A 409 -8.74 6.31 14.92
CA ARG A 409 -8.61 6.83 16.28
C ARG A 409 -7.48 6.17 17.05
N ALA A 410 -7.22 4.90 16.74
CA ALA A 410 -6.17 4.13 17.38
C ALA A 410 -4.77 4.71 17.17
N THR A 411 -4.52 5.33 16.00
CA THR A 411 -3.17 5.77 15.59
C THR A 411 -3.06 7.28 15.33
N PHE A 412 -4.15 7.94 14.89
CA PHE A 412 -4.16 9.38 14.58
C PHE A 412 -4.89 10.25 15.59
N GLY A 413 -5.84 9.66 16.33
CA GLY A 413 -6.51 10.38 17.39
C GLY A 413 -5.54 10.70 18.51
N GLN A 414 -5.44 11.98 18.89
CA GLN A 414 -4.59 12.47 19.96
C GLN A 414 -5.46 13.03 21.08
N TYR A 415 -5.35 12.45 22.26
CA TYR A 415 -6.27 12.70 23.36
C TYR A 415 -5.51 12.98 24.65
N PRO A 416 -6.03 13.88 25.53
CA PRO A 416 -5.54 13.99 26.90
C PRO A 416 -5.81 12.66 27.62
N THR A 417 -4.82 12.21 28.40
CA THR A 417 -4.84 10.85 28.98
C THR A 417 -5.49 10.79 30.36
N GLY A 418 -5.62 11.93 31.01
CA GLY A 418 -6.11 11.99 32.38
C GLY A 418 -5.34 11.07 33.33
N SER A 419 -6.02 10.57 34.32
CA SER A 419 -5.41 9.73 35.38
C SER A 419 -4.73 8.45 34.90
N SER A 420 -4.87 8.04 33.62
CA SER A 420 -4.12 6.91 33.06
C SER A 420 -2.61 7.21 32.90
N PHE A 421 -2.21 8.48 33.01
CA PHE A 421 -0.82 8.92 33.01
C PHE A 421 -0.15 8.81 34.42
N LYS A 422 -0.91 8.72 35.48
CA LYS A 422 -0.37 8.71 36.90
C LYS A 422 0.71 7.66 37.16
N PRO A 423 0.71 6.46 36.54
CA PRO A 423 1.84 5.53 36.67
C PRO A 423 3.18 6.12 36.18
N VAL A 424 3.19 6.97 35.15
CA VAL A 424 4.40 7.70 34.70
C VAL A 424 4.86 8.70 35.76
N THR A 425 3.94 9.42 36.38
CA THR A 425 4.26 10.36 37.45
C THR A 425 4.83 9.63 38.68
N ALA A 426 4.26 8.47 39.02
CA ALA A 426 4.78 7.59 40.08
C ALA A 426 6.21 7.12 39.74
N ALA A 427 6.45 6.69 38.51
CA ALA A 427 7.75 6.27 38.01
C ALA A 427 8.80 7.40 38.12
N ALA A 428 8.46 8.59 37.63
CA ALA A 428 9.32 9.76 37.76
C ALA A 428 9.64 10.10 39.22
N ALA A 429 8.65 10.03 40.11
CA ALA A 429 8.83 10.35 41.54
C ALA A 429 9.75 9.36 42.25
N LEU A 430 9.55 8.06 42.05
CA LEU A 430 10.39 6.99 42.61
C LEU A 430 11.84 7.12 42.11
N LYS A 431 12.02 7.17 40.80
CA LYS A 431 13.32 7.26 40.16
C LYS A 431 14.16 8.46 40.65
N ASN A 432 13.51 9.61 40.82
CA ASN A 432 14.24 10.85 41.17
C ASN A 432 14.27 11.07 42.71
N GLY A 433 13.85 10.08 43.53
CA GLY A 433 13.95 10.12 44.98
C GLY A 433 13.07 11.19 45.65
N VAL A 434 12.07 11.74 44.93
CA VAL A 434 11.09 12.68 45.52
C VAL A 434 9.95 11.95 46.23
N TYR A 435 9.90 10.62 46.06
CA TYR A 435 9.05 9.68 46.79
C TYR A 435 9.80 8.34 46.94
N HIS A 436 9.70 7.71 48.13
CA HIS A 436 10.29 6.40 48.44
C HIS A 436 9.22 5.38 48.82
N ALA A 437 9.54 4.09 48.67
CA ALA A 437 8.63 3.03 49.12
C ALA A 437 8.29 3.18 50.57
N GLY A 438 6.98 3.23 50.89
CA GLY A 438 6.48 3.42 52.24
C GLY A 438 6.22 4.87 52.68
N ASP A 439 6.63 5.86 51.86
CA ASP A 439 6.26 7.25 52.13
C ASP A 439 4.73 7.42 52.07
N ARG A 440 4.22 8.34 52.90
CA ARG A 440 2.81 8.74 52.89
C ARG A 440 2.69 10.23 52.62
N ILE A 441 1.75 10.58 51.74
CA ILE A 441 1.41 11.96 51.41
C ILE A 441 -0.07 12.16 51.67
N ASP A 442 -0.45 13.33 52.16
CA ASP A 442 -1.84 13.68 52.38
C ASP A 442 -2.62 13.77 51.06
N CYS A 443 -3.83 13.23 51.06
CA CYS A 443 -4.76 13.30 49.92
C CYS A 443 -6.01 14.10 50.33
N PRO A 444 -5.91 15.44 50.46
CA PRO A 444 -7.03 16.29 50.80
C PRO A 444 -8.00 16.45 49.61
N ALA A 445 -9.21 16.90 49.90
CA ALA A 445 -10.19 17.25 48.86
C ALA A 445 -9.72 18.43 47.98
N ALA A 446 -8.89 19.32 48.52
CA ALA A 446 -8.31 20.47 47.83
C ALA A 446 -6.83 20.64 48.17
N TRP A 447 -5.99 20.93 47.21
CA TRP A 447 -4.55 21.14 47.30
C TRP A 447 -4.19 22.56 46.84
N SER A 448 -3.27 23.22 47.53
CA SER A 448 -2.87 24.60 47.25
C SER A 448 -1.35 24.83 47.29
N GLY A 449 -0.55 23.81 46.93
CA GLY A 449 0.90 23.85 47.05
C GLY A 449 1.62 24.92 46.27
N TYR A 450 1.00 25.50 45.21
CA TYR A 450 1.50 26.67 44.49
C TYR A 450 0.62 27.93 44.66
N GLY A 451 -0.19 27.99 45.75
CA GLY A 451 -1.06 29.12 46.02
C GLY A 451 -2.37 29.15 45.26
N VAL A 452 -2.54 28.21 44.29
CA VAL A 452 -3.81 28.06 43.52
C VAL A 452 -4.47 26.77 43.99
N VAL A 453 -5.78 26.85 44.28
CA VAL A 453 -6.54 25.66 44.71
C VAL A 453 -6.82 24.76 43.52
N GLN A 454 -6.35 23.51 43.60
CA GLN A 454 -6.66 22.43 42.67
C GLN A 454 -7.45 21.33 43.44
N LEU A 455 -8.53 20.85 42.79
CA LEU A 455 -9.46 19.93 43.46
C LEU A 455 -9.10 18.47 43.18
N ASN A 456 -9.38 17.62 44.18
CA ASN A 456 -9.39 16.19 43.95
C ASN A 456 -10.65 15.77 43.17
N HIS A 457 -10.60 14.60 42.56
CA HIS A 457 -11.77 14.00 41.93
C HIS A 457 -12.87 13.66 42.95
N GLU A 458 -12.46 13.13 44.08
CA GLU A 458 -13.35 12.86 45.23
C GLU A 458 -13.44 14.08 46.13
N THR A 459 -14.63 14.37 46.65
CA THR A 459 -14.87 15.50 47.55
C THR A 459 -14.42 15.23 48.97
N GLY A 460 -14.07 13.96 49.29
CA GLY A 460 -13.62 13.54 50.60
C GLY A 460 -12.12 13.74 50.82
N ASN A 461 -11.74 13.78 52.10
CA ASN A 461 -10.34 13.76 52.53
C ASN A 461 -9.94 12.32 52.86
N LEU A 462 -8.91 11.77 52.19
CA LEU A 462 -8.42 10.40 52.44
C LEU A 462 -7.29 10.36 53.51
N GLY A 463 -6.80 11.54 53.94
CA GLY A 463 -5.67 11.64 54.87
C GLY A 463 -4.35 11.15 54.27
N LEU A 464 -3.44 10.71 55.12
CA LEU A 464 -2.13 10.20 54.70
C LEU A 464 -2.24 8.82 54.08
N ILE A 465 -1.96 8.75 52.79
CA ILE A 465 -2.01 7.51 51.97
C ILE A 465 -0.66 7.24 51.30
N ASP A 466 -0.43 5.99 50.96
CA ASP A 466 0.73 5.54 50.19
C ASP A 466 0.44 5.56 48.64
N MET A 467 1.47 5.31 47.82
CA MET A 467 1.38 5.26 46.38
C MET A 467 0.35 4.23 45.87
N ARG A 468 0.31 3.04 46.49
CA ARG A 468 -0.64 1.97 46.15
C ARG A 468 -2.09 2.47 46.29
N THR A 469 -2.41 3.07 47.42
CA THR A 469 -3.74 3.64 47.70
C THR A 469 -4.03 4.85 46.82
N ALA A 470 -3.03 5.70 46.53
CA ALA A 470 -3.17 6.86 45.67
C ALA A 470 -3.50 6.46 44.21
N LEU A 471 -2.90 5.39 43.69
CA LEU A 471 -3.22 4.82 42.37
C LEU A 471 -4.62 4.17 42.40
N ALA A 472 -4.94 3.36 43.44
CA ALA A 472 -6.21 2.66 43.58
C ALA A 472 -7.41 3.64 43.57
N ARG A 473 -7.28 4.71 44.37
CA ARG A 473 -8.30 5.77 44.53
C ARG A 473 -8.18 6.88 43.48
N SER A 474 -7.16 6.86 42.68
CA SER A 474 -6.87 7.90 41.66
C SER A 474 -6.77 9.32 42.25
N CYS A 475 -6.19 9.50 43.45
CA CYS A 475 -6.10 10.76 44.18
C CYS A 475 -5.31 11.82 43.37
N ASN A 476 -5.96 12.88 42.88
CA ASN A 476 -5.29 13.95 42.13
C ASN A 476 -4.32 14.75 43.01
N THR A 477 -4.74 15.08 44.24
CA THR A 477 -3.96 15.95 45.15
C THR A 477 -2.65 15.32 45.59
N PHE A 478 -2.60 13.98 45.73
CA PHE A 478 -1.35 13.23 45.89
C PHE A 478 -0.40 13.43 44.70
N PHE A 479 -0.92 13.32 43.47
CA PHE A 479 -0.12 13.46 42.25
C PHE A 479 0.23 14.92 41.95
N TYR A 480 -0.58 15.91 42.33
CA TYR A 480 -0.18 17.33 42.29
C TYR A 480 1.05 17.58 43.16
N GLU A 481 1.08 16.98 44.37
CA GLU A 481 2.22 17.10 45.27
C GLU A 481 3.47 16.45 44.70
N LEU A 482 3.36 15.29 44.05
CA LEU A 482 4.48 14.67 43.33
C LEU A 482 4.93 15.53 42.15
N GLY A 483 4.01 16.05 41.34
CA GLY A 483 4.31 16.96 40.24
C GLY A 483 5.04 18.21 40.70
N LYS A 484 4.63 18.77 41.84
CA LYS A 484 5.33 19.89 42.50
C LYS A 484 6.77 19.52 42.87
N ARG A 485 6.97 18.42 43.62
CA ARG A 485 8.30 17.99 44.08
C ARG A 485 9.24 17.74 42.90
N LEU A 486 8.75 17.10 41.84
CA LEU A 486 9.50 16.89 40.60
C LEU A 486 9.89 18.23 39.92
N ASN A 487 8.93 19.16 39.78
CA ASN A 487 9.15 20.46 39.19
C ASN A 487 10.10 21.34 39.98
N ASP A 488 9.98 21.33 41.33
CA ASP A 488 10.85 22.09 42.23
C ASP A 488 12.29 21.54 42.23
N THR A 489 12.48 20.26 41.91
CA THR A 489 13.79 19.65 41.69
C THR A 489 14.33 20.02 40.30
N LYS A 490 13.57 19.74 39.24
CA LYS A 490 13.84 20.11 37.86
C LYS A 490 12.60 19.87 37.00
N SER A 491 12.14 20.87 36.26
CA SER A 491 10.87 20.82 35.48
C SER A 491 10.87 19.79 34.35
N ASP A 492 12.02 19.32 33.89
CA ASP A 492 12.11 18.32 32.83
C ASP A 492 12.00 16.86 33.32
N LEU A 493 11.99 16.59 34.62
CA LEU A 493 12.03 15.20 35.16
C LEU A 493 10.83 14.38 34.73
N LEU A 494 9.62 14.93 34.86
CA LEU A 494 8.38 14.24 34.47
C LEU A 494 8.24 14.13 32.94
N PRO A 495 8.50 15.19 32.13
CA PRO A 495 8.55 15.06 30.69
C PRO A 495 9.54 13.98 30.21
N ASN A 496 10.77 13.96 30.75
CA ASN A 496 11.77 12.98 30.35
C ASN A 496 11.38 11.54 30.70
N GLU A 497 10.69 11.33 31.80
CA GLU A 497 10.16 10.01 32.14
C GLU A 497 9.07 9.58 31.15
N ALA A 498 8.13 10.48 30.80
CA ALA A 498 7.12 10.21 29.80
C ALA A 498 7.72 9.84 28.41
N LEU A 499 8.73 10.58 27.99
CA LEU A 499 9.49 10.28 26.74
C LEU A 499 10.20 8.92 26.81
N SER A 500 10.69 8.51 28.00
CA SER A 500 11.34 7.20 28.17
C SER A 500 10.39 6.02 28.01
N PHE A 501 9.11 6.21 28.31
CA PHE A 501 8.04 5.25 28.04
C PHE A 501 7.51 5.29 26.61
N GLY A 502 8.11 6.10 25.71
CA GLY A 502 7.74 6.18 24.29
C GLY A 502 6.60 7.14 23.98
N LEU A 503 6.09 7.92 24.96
CA LEU A 503 5.09 8.97 24.71
C LEU A 503 5.71 10.18 24.00
N GLY A 504 4.91 10.95 23.27
CA GLY A 504 5.32 12.23 22.65
C GLY A 504 6.24 12.10 21.45
N LYS A 505 6.30 10.93 20.82
CA LYS A 505 6.97 10.64 19.55
C LYS A 505 6.29 9.46 18.87
N ALA A 506 6.48 9.35 17.57
CA ALA A 506 6.00 8.17 16.82
C ALA A 506 6.55 6.87 17.44
N THR A 507 5.74 5.82 17.41
CA THR A 507 6.13 4.48 17.89
C THR A 507 6.97 3.72 16.85
N ASP A 508 7.08 4.29 15.63
CA ASP A 508 7.77 3.70 14.47
C ASP A 508 7.15 2.35 14.00
N ILE A 509 5.87 2.12 14.29
CA ILE A 509 5.16 0.94 13.81
C ILE A 509 5.25 0.82 12.28
N ASP A 510 5.67 -0.35 11.78
CA ASP A 510 5.84 -0.55 10.34
C ASP A 510 4.49 -0.56 9.60
N PHE A 511 4.45 0.13 8.47
CA PHE A 511 3.32 0.16 7.53
C PHE A 511 1.99 0.71 8.09
N VAL A 512 2.02 1.36 9.24
CA VAL A 512 0.86 2.01 9.83
C VAL A 512 1.19 3.47 10.07
N LEU A 513 0.40 4.36 9.53
CA LEU A 513 0.56 5.79 9.76
C LEU A 513 0.04 6.16 11.14
N GLU A 514 0.75 7.04 11.84
CA GLU A 514 0.44 7.44 13.21
C GLU A 514 0.76 8.92 13.49
N ALA A 515 0.16 9.46 14.54
CA ALA A 515 0.49 10.77 15.08
C ALA A 515 1.47 10.65 16.25
N GLU A 516 2.32 11.66 16.42
CA GLU A 516 3.40 11.66 17.42
C GLU A 516 2.93 11.90 18.86
N GLY A 517 1.73 12.43 19.08
CA GLY A 517 1.32 12.90 20.39
C GLY A 517 2.11 14.15 20.83
N ILE A 518 1.89 14.58 22.07
CA ILE A 518 2.60 15.71 22.66
C ILE A 518 2.93 15.39 24.11
N VAL A 519 4.22 15.40 24.46
CA VAL A 519 4.68 15.48 25.84
C VAL A 519 5.20 16.90 26.08
N PRO A 520 4.45 17.73 26.82
CA PRO A 520 4.83 19.11 27.06
C PRO A 520 6.06 19.17 27.99
N SER A 521 6.95 20.11 27.71
CA SER A 521 8.14 20.42 28.51
C SER A 521 8.44 21.90 28.42
N PRO A 522 9.32 22.46 29.26
CA PRO A 522 9.82 23.83 29.10
C PRO A 522 10.35 24.11 27.70
N ALA A 523 11.13 23.19 27.14
CA ALA A 523 11.69 23.32 25.79
C ALA A 523 10.59 23.27 24.71
N TRP A 524 9.63 22.34 24.82
CA TRP A 524 8.50 22.25 23.90
C TRP A 524 7.68 23.54 23.91
N LYS A 525 7.40 24.09 25.09
CA LYS A 525 6.60 25.32 25.25
C LYS A 525 7.32 26.52 24.63
N GLN A 526 8.64 26.63 24.81
CA GLN A 526 9.49 27.62 24.15
C GLN A 526 9.46 27.53 22.62
N ALA A 527 9.42 26.33 22.07
CA ALA A 527 9.42 26.10 20.62
C ALA A 527 8.04 26.31 19.99
N THR A 528 6.96 25.98 20.73
CA THR A 528 5.61 25.93 20.18
C THR A 528 4.91 27.27 20.16
N PHE A 529 5.05 28.07 21.23
CA PHE A 529 4.31 29.34 21.35
C PHE A 529 5.12 30.52 20.83
N SER A 530 4.43 31.53 20.32
CA SER A 530 5.05 32.78 19.84
C SER A 530 5.09 33.86 20.91
N SER A 531 4.05 33.95 21.76
CA SER A 531 3.94 34.96 22.84
C SER A 531 4.98 34.67 23.94
N PRO A 532 5.74 35.68 24.42
CA PRO A 532 6.69 35.50 25.53
C PRO A 532 6.05 34.93 26.79
N GLN A 533 4.83 35.31 27.10
CA GLN A 533 4.07 34.88 28.29
C GLN A 533 3.71 33.40 28.17
N ASP A 534 3.26 32.94 27.00
CA ASP A 534 2.88 31.56 26.74
C ASP A 534 4.07 30.60 26.68
N LYS A 535 5.28 31.14 26.44
CA LYS A 535 6.55 30.38 26.48
C LYS A 535 6.99 29.99 27.90
N ILE A 536 6.48 30.68 28.93
CA ILE A 536 6.87 30.42 30.32
C ILE A 536 6.26 29.10 30.78
N TRP A 537 7.11 28.20 31.30
CA TRP A 537 6.66 27.01 32.00
C TRP A 537 6.19 27.41 33.39
N ASN A 538 4.90 27.30 33.62
CA ASN A 538 4.27 27.66 34.88
C ASN A 538 4.17 26.44 35.82
N PRO A 539 4.14 26.60 37.13
CA PRO A 539 3.90 25.51 38.07
C PRO A 539 2.64 24.69 37.77
N GLY A 540 1.58 25.33 37.25
CA GLY A 540 0.35 24.68 36.83
C GLY A 540 0.53 23.74 35.64
N ASP A 541 1.51 23.99 34.77
CA ASP A 541 1.83 23.07 33.66
C ASP A 541 2.33 21.72 34.21
N SER A 542 3.17 21.74 35.25
CA SER A 542 3.69 20.53 35.90
C SER A 542 2.61 19.76 36.70
N THR A 543 1.73 20.46 37.40
CA THR A 543 0.65 19.79 38.16
C THR A 543 -0.41 19.19 37.24
N ASN A 544 -0.76 19.90 36.12
CA ASN A 544 -1.65 19.36 35.12
C ASN A 544 -1.04 18.14 34.41
N LEU A 545 0.23 18.22 34.02
CA LEU A 545 0.94 17.07 33.43
C LEU A 545 0.96 15.87 34.39
N ALA A 546 1.17 16.11 35.67
CA ALA A 546 1.24 15.02 36.68
C ALA A 546 -0.04 14.16 36.78
N ILE A 547 -1.17 14.67 36.33
CA ILE A 547 -2.45 13.95 36.26
C ILE A 547 -2.91 13.66 34.81
N GLY A 548 -2.04 13.87 33.82
CA GLY A 548 -2.33 13.58 32.41
C GLY A 548 -3.24 14.59 31.72
N GLN A 549 -3.16 15.84 32.15
CA GLN A 549 -3.94 16.97 31.64
C GLN A 549 -3.02 18.07 31.07
N GLY A 550 -3.59 19.21 30.71
CA GLY A 550 -2.87 20.32 30.10
C GLY A 550 -2.59 20.08 28.62
N TYR A 551 -1.32 20.21 28.21
CA TYR A 551 -0.91 20.04 26.80
C TYR A 551 -0.56 18.58 26.43
N LEU A 552 -0.63 17.63 27.38
CA LEU A 552 -0.33 16.24 27.11
C LEU A 552 -1.36 15.62 26.16
N LEU A 553 -0.90 15.09 25.04
CA LEU A 553 -1.73 14.33 24.10
C LEU A 553 -1.03 13.03 23.73
N ALA A 554 -1.77 11.91 23.74
CA ALA A 554 -1.27 10.61 23.31
C ALA A 554 -2.28 9.90 22.42
N THR A 555 -1.77 9.04 21.53
CA THR A 555 -2.61 8.13 20.75
C THR A 555 -2.92 6.87 21.58
N PRO A 556 -4.04 6.17 21.31
CA PRO A 556 -4.31 4.87 21.93
C PRO A 556 -3.18 3.83 21.71
N LEU A 557 -2.52 3.87 20.56
CA LEU A 557 -1.36 3.02 20.28
C LEU A 557 -0.19 3.33 21.23
N GLN A 558 0.15 4.60 21.42
CA GLN A 558 1.17 5.00 22.42
C GLN A 558 0.79 4.57 23.82
N MET A 559 -0.48 4.69 24.19
CA MET A 559 -0.96 4.29 25.52
C MET A 559 -0.92 2.77 25.72
N ALA A 560 -1.14 1.97 24.67
CA ALA A 560 -0.97 0.52 24.73
C ALA A 560 0.51 0.13 24.89
N ASN A 561 1.40 0.73 24.06
CA ASN A 561 2.84 0.46 24.10
C ASN A 561 3.46 0.89 25.46
N TYR A 562 3.09 2.05 25.97
CA TYR A 562 3.43 2.47 27.33
C TYR A 562 2.94 1.49 28.40
N THR A 563 1.72 0.97 28.26
CA THR A 563 1.15 -0.02 29.18
C THR A 563 1.91 -1.35 29.09
N ALA A 564 2.33 -1.75 27.89
CA ALA A 564 3.20 -2.91 27.68
C ALA A 564 4.55 -2.73 28.39
N ALA A 565 5.15 -1.53 28.34
CA ALA A 565 6.38 -1.23 29.05
C ALA A 565 6.22 -1.28 30.58
N LEU A 566 5.05 -0.86 31.13
CA LEU A 566 4.75 -1.06 32.55
C LEU A 566 4.67 -2.55 32.92
N ALA A 567 4.17 -3.38 32.02
CA ALA A 567 3.95 -4.81 32.27
C ALA A 567 5.23 -5.66 32.16
N ASN A 568 6.21 -5.26 31.33
CA ASN A 568 7.38 -6.06 30.93
C ASN A 568 8.74 -5.55 31.46
N ASP A 569 8.76 -4.97 32.64
CA ASP A 569 9.97 -4.43 33.29
C ASP A 569 10.61 -3.23 32.56
N GLY A 570 9.81 -2.45 31.86
CA GLY A 570 10.20 -1.17 31.25
C GLY A 570 10.69 -1.27 29.81
N ILE A 571 10.61 -2.41 29.15
CA ILE A 571 11.04 -2.54 27.75
C ILE A 571 10.02 -1.85 26.83
N VAL A 572 10.50 -0.89 26.05
CA VAL A 572 9.71 -0.22 25.00
C VAL A 572 10.00 -0.89 23.68
N TRP A 573 9.00 -1.59 23.13
CA TRP A 573 9.08 -2.23 21.84
C TRP A 573 8.65 -1.27 20.72
N LYS A 574 9.18 -1.48 19.51
CA LYS A 574 8.55 -1.00 18.30
C LYS A 574 7.30 -1.85 18.06
N PRO A 575 6.09 -1.27 18.07
CA PRO A 575 4.89 -2.07 17.84
C PRO A 575 4.94 -2.72 16.47
N ARG A 576 4.56 -3.99 16.38
CA ARG A 576 4.68 -4.80 15.17
C ARG A 576 3.32 -5.30 14.70
N MET A 577 2.84 -4.74 13.58
CA MET A 577 1.57 -5.15 12.97
C MET A 577 1.77 -6.23 11.91
N VAL A 578 2.79 -6.12 11.07
CA VAL A 578 3.12 -7.11 10.02
C VAL A 578 4.18 -8.05 10.57
N LEU A 579 3.93 -9.35 10.53
CA LEU A 579 4.86 -10.39 10.99
C LEU A 579 5.79 -10.84 9.87
N GLU A 580 5.22 -11.08 8.70
CA GLU A 580 5.97 -11.57 7.56
C GLU A 580 5.28 -11.26 6.23
N LEU A 581 6.07 -11.31 5.17
CA LEU A 581 5.63 -11.27 3.79
C LEU A 581 5.85 -12.66 3.18
N ARG A 582 4.86 -13.20 2.46
CA ARG A 582 4.90 -14.54 1.84
C ARG A 582 4.61 -14.47 0.35
N THR A 583 5.12 -15.45 -0.39
CA THR A 583 4.58 -15.71 -1.72
C THR A 583 3.14 -16.23 -1.60
N ARG A 584 2.41 -16.24 -2.70
CA ARG A 584 1.03 -16.76 -2.72
C ARG A 584 0.94 -18.24 -2.35
N GLU A 585 1.99 -19.00 -2.62
CA GLU A 585 2.14 -20.43 -2.31
C GLU A 585 2.51 -20.67 -0.84
N GLY A 586 2.75 -19.61 -0.08
CA GLY A 586 3.02 -19.65 1.36
C GLY A 586 4.49 -19.67 1.75
N ALA A 587 5.42 -19.53 0.80
CA ALA A 587 6.84 -19.42 1.13
C ALA A 587 7.15 -18.04 1.72
N THR A 588 7.83 -17.99 2.87
CA THR A 588 8.25 -16.73 3.50
C THR A 588 9.29 -16.03 2.64
N VAL A 589 9.01 -14.78 2.30
CA VAL A 589 9.92 -13.88 1.57
C VAL A 589 10.72 -13.01 2.54
N LYS A 590 10.05 -12.52 3.58
CA LYS A 590 10.64 -11.65 4.60
C LYS A 590 9.91 -11.81 5.93
N GLU A 591 10.66 -12.04 6.99
CA GLU A 591 10.18 -11.91 8.38
C GLU A 591 10.49 -10.51 8.90
N LEU A 592 9.61 -9.96 9.72
CA LEU A 592 9.83 -8.71 10.44
C LEU A 592 10.06 -9.04 11.91
N ASP A 593 11.29 -8.83 12.37
CA ASP A 593 11.70 -9.16 13.73
C ASP A 593 11.19 -8.15 14.77
N ALA A 594 11.01 -8.64 16.01
CA ALA A 594 10.74 -7.76 17.15
C ALA A 594 11.93 -6.82 17.38
N THR A 595 11.66 -5.52 17.42
CA THR A 595 12.68 -4.50 17.60
C THR A 595 12.47 -3.73 18.90
N ARG A 596 13.50 -3.69 19.73
CA ARG A 596 13.49 -2.93 20.99
C ARG A 596 13.91 -1.49 20.71
N LEU A 597 13.05 -0.52 21.04
CA LEU A 597 13.36 0.92 20.92
C LEU A 597 14.14 1.45 22.13
N GLY A 598 13.92 0.89 23.30
CA GLY A 598 14.58 1.35 24.51
C GLY A 598 14.12 0.64 25.77
N VAL A 599 14.47 1.22 26.89
CA VAL A 599 13.98 0.83 28.22
C VAL A 599 13.60 2.09 28.95
N ALA A 600 12.44 2.08 29.61
CA ALA A 600 12.03 3.15 30.50
C ALA A 600 13.10 3.38 31.58
N ASN A 601 13.22 4.61 31.99
CA ASN A 601 14.28 4.97 32.94
C ASN A 601 14.03 4.42 34.35
N THR A 602 12.83 3.94 34.67
CA THR A 602 12.42 3.44 35.98
C THR A 602 12.90 2.00 36.19
N THR A 603 13.34 1.69 37.42
CA THR A 603 13.84 0.35 37.74
C THR A 603 12.73 -0.71 37.82
N PRO A 604 13.02 -2.01 37.57
CA PRO A 604 12.03 -3.08 37.73
C PRO A 604 11.41 -3.12 39.12
N THR A 605 12.16 -2.78 40.20
CA THR A 605 11.66 -2.69 41.57
C THR A 605 10.60 -1.59 41.70
N ASP A 606 10.87 -0.40 41.16
CA ASP A 606 9.91 0.71 41.20
C ASP A 606 8.67 0.41 40.32
N LEU A 607 8.87 -0.23 39.17
CA LEU A 607 7.75 -0.71 38.34
C LEU A 607 6.88 -1.73 39.09
N SER A 608 7.46 -2.60 39.90
CA SER A 608 6.68 -3.54 40.74
C SER A 608 5.76 -2.81 41.70
N LEU A 609 6.23 -1.76 42.39
CA LEU A 609 5.38 -0.93 43.26
C LEU A 609 4.22 -0.26 42.51
N ILE A 610 4.49 0.21 41.31
CA ILE A 610 3.47 0.82 40.43
C ILE A 610 2.45 -0.24 39.99
N ARG A 611 2.90 -1.43 39.57
CA ARG A 611 2.04 -2.56 39.18
C ARG A 611 1.14 -3.00 40.34
N ASP A 612 1.66 -3.04 41.58
CA ASP A 612 0.86 -3.32 42.80
C ASP A 612 -0.25 -2.28 42.99
N GLY A 613 0.06 -1.00 42.78
CA GLY A 613 -0.94 0.06 42.78
C GLY A 613 -1.99 -0.12 41.68
N MET A 614 -1.55 -0.45 40.45
CA MET A 614 -2.44 -0.74 39.31
C MET A 614 -3.29 -2.00 39.57
N ARG A 615 -2.73 -3.02 40.27
CA ARG A 615 -3.50 -4.19 40.71
C ARG A 615 -4.61 -3.78 41.68
N ALA A 616 -4.32 -2.89 42.61
CA ALA A 616 -5.30 -2.40 43.60
C ALA A 616 -6.46 -1.60 42.94
N VAL A 617 -6.24 -0.90 41.83
CA VAL A 617 -7.32 -0.23 41.06
C VAL A 617 -8.44 -1.20 40.69
N VAL A 618 -8.09 -2.46 40.43
CA VAL A 618 -8.99 -3.52 39.97
C VAL A 618 -9.45 -4.46 41.08
N SER A 619 -8.59 -4.71 42.08
CA SER A 619 -8.83 -5.73 43.10
C SER A 619 -9.24 -5.21 44.49
N ASP A 620 -8.97 -3.93 44.80
CA ASP A 620 -9.38 -3.32 46.03
C ASP A 620 -10.86 -2.89 45.95
N PRO A 621 -11.72 -3.19 46.95
CA PRO A 621 -13.12 -2.75 46.97
C PRO A 621 -13.32 -1.23 46.73
N ASN A 622 -12.33 -0.43 47.11
CA ASN A 622 -12.32 1.01 46.87
C ASN A 622 -11.64 1.42 45.53
N GLY A 623 -11.16 0.46 44.74
CA GLY A 623 -10.53 0.69 43.47
C GLY A 623 -11.54 1.23 42.42
N THR A 624 -11.10 2.16 41.57
CA THR A 624 -12.00 2.90 40.69
C THR A 624 -12.75 2.04 39.66
N VAL A 625 -12.28 0.83 39.37
CA VAL A 625 -12.93 -0.12 38.43
C VAL A 625 -13.17 -1.52 39.07
N TYR A 626 -13.06 -1.64 40.36
CA TYR A 626 -13.25 -2.92 41.08
C TYR A 626 -14.52 -3.67 40.66
N PHE A 627 -15.69 -3.00 40.68
CA PHE A 627 -16.97 -3.64 40.35
C PHE A 627 -17.05 -4.16 38.91
N LYS A 628 -16.28 -3.59 37.99
CA LYS A 628 -16.24 -4.04 36.59
C LYS A 628 -15.43 -5.32 36.41
N PHE A 629 -14.51 -5.64 37.34
CA PHE A 629 -13.69 -6.85 37.31
C PHE A 629 -14.05 -7.87 38.38
N LEU A 630 -15.09 -7.62 39.16
CA LEU A 630 -15.53 -8.55 40.18
C LEU A 630 -15.88 -9.92 39.57
N GLY A 631 -15.28 -10.99 40.14
CA GLY A 631 -15.45 -12.36 39.65
C GLY A 631 -14.71 -12.67 38.32
N PHE A 632 -13.89 -11.77 37.81
CA PHE A 632 -13.08 -12.09 36.64
C PHE A 632 -11.96 -13.08 37.01
N PRO A 633 -11.80 -14.21 36.27
CA PRO A 633 -10.94 -15.32 36.72
C PRO A 633 -9.44 -15.01 36.64
N THR A 634 -9.04 -14.08 35.78
CA THR A 634 -7.63 -13.72 35.57
C THR A 634 -7.29 -12.44 36.36
N ALA A 635 -6.16 -12.45 37.05
CA ALA A 635 -5.69 -11.27 37.77
C ALA A 635 -5.30 -10.16 36.77
N VAL A 636 -5.95 -8.99 36.85
CA VAL A 636 -5.73 -7.83 36.02
C VAL A 636 -5.12 -6.71 36.86
N ALA A 637 -4.15 -5.97 36.26
CA ALA A 637 -3.73 -4.68 36.77
C ALA A 637 -4.11 -3.59 35.78
N GLY A 638 -4.52 -2.41 36.23
CA GLY A 638 -4.88 -1.34 35.32
C GLY A 638 -5.03 0.03 35.95
N LYS A 639 -5.34 1.04 35.17
CA LYS A 639 -5.60 2.40 35.67
C LYS A 639 -6.71 3.03 34.82
N SER A 640 -7.74 3.52 35.49
CA SER A 640 -8.79 4.34 34.87
C SER A 640 -8.31 5.75 34.64
N GLY A 641 -8.79 6.38 33.56
CA GLY A 641 -8.57 7.78 33.25
C GLY A 641 -9.86 8.47 32.85
N THR A 642 -10.02 9.72 33.29
CA THR A 642 -11.06 10.62 32.82
C THR A 642 -10.36 11.93 32.51
N ALA A 643 -10.45 12.37 31.26
CA ALA A 643 -9.80 13.59 30.79
C ALA A 643 -10.85 14.60 30.37
N GLU A 644 -10.73 15.82 30.86
CA GLU A 644 -11.59 16.90 30.46
C GLU A 644 -11.33 17.29 28.99
N THR A 645 -12.40 17.64 28.26
CA THR A 645 -12.33 18.11 26.90
C THR A 645 -13.04 19.46 26.75
N PRO A 646 -12.74 20.23 25.71
CA PRO A 646 -13.42 21.50 25.45
C PRO A 646 -14.93 21.39 25.23
N THR A 647 -15.43 20.22 24.85
CA THR A 647 -16.88 19.98 24.64
C THR A 647 -17.66 19.75 25.94
N GLY A 648 -16.94 19.55 27.06
CA GLY A 648 -17.53 19.22 28.36
C GLY A 648 -17.88 17.74 28.56
N ASN A 649 -17.83 16.90 27.52
CA ASN A 649 -17.92 15.45 27.63
C ASN A 649 -16.51 14.87 27.77
N PRO A 650 -16.17 14.15 28.83
CA PRO A 650 -14.80 13.68 29.04
C PRO A 650 -14.40 12.57 28.09
N ASP A 651 -13.10 12.49 27.80
CA ASP A 651 -12.49 11.28 27.25
C ASP A 651 -12.30 10.26 28.39
N ALA A 652 -12.80 9.05 28.17
CA ALA A 652 -12.80 7.99 29.16
C ALA A 652 -11.78 6.91 28.81
N TRP A 653 -10.81 6.70 29.68
CA TRP A 653 -9.70 5.78 29.49
C TRP A 653 -9.69 4.63 30.48
N PHE A 654 -9.18 3.50 30.00
CA PHE A 654 -8.63 2.44 30.83
C PHE A 654 -7.39 1.88 30.16
N ILE A 655 -6.29 1.81 30.91
CA ILE A 655 -5.09 1.06 30.55
C ILE A 655 -4.92 -0.12 31.49
N GLY A 656 -4.40 -1.24 31.01
CA GLY A 656 -4.17 -2.38 31.87
C GLY A 656 -3.49 -3.55 31.18
N PHE A 657 -3.13 -4.56 31.98
CA PHE A 657 -2.54 -5.78 31.46
C PHE A 657 -3.00 -7.00 32.25
N ALA A 658 -2.93 -8.14 31.62
CA ALA A 658 -3.29 -9.44 32.20
C ALA A 658 -2.46 -10.58 31.57
N PRO A 659 -2.24 -11.71 32.32
CA PRO A 659 -2.36 -11.82 33.78
C PRO A 659 -1.45 -10.83 34.53
N TYR A 660 -1.72 -10.54 35.79
CA TYR A 660 -0.84 -9.72 36.61
C TYR A 660 0.56 -10.33 36.75
N ASP A 661 0.62 -11.63 37.01
CA ASP A 661 1.86 -12.40 36.99
C ASP A 661 2.08 -12.99 35.57
N GLY A 662 3.20 -12.66 34.96
CA GLY A 662 3.53 -13.09 33.61
C GLY A 662 2.58 -12.50 32.54
N PRO A 663 2.55 -11.17 32.36
CA PRO A 663 1.64 -10.48 31.44
C PRO A 663 1.73 -11.04 30.02
N LYS A 664 0.57 -11.21 29.37
CA LYS A 664 0.44 -11.70 28.00
C LYS A 664 -0.35 -10.77 27.08
N LEU A 665 -1.00 -9.78 27.66
CA LEU A 665 -1.77 -8.79 26.92
C LEU A 665 -1.76 -7.47 27.70
N ALA A 666 -1.25 -6.42 27.07
CA ALA A 666 -1.38 -5.03 27.50
C ALA A 666 -2.42 -4.33 26.62
N ILE A 667 -3.27 -3.49 27.22
CA ILE A 667 -4.40 -2.87 26.53
C ILE A 667 -4.54 -1.40 26.91
N ALA A 668 -4.92 -0.58 25.93
CA ALA A 668 -5.45 0.76 26.11
C ALA A 668 -6.82 0.86 25.47
N THR A 669 -7.80 1.33 26.23
CA THR A 669 -9.19 1.55 25.81
C THR A 669 -9.53 3.00 25.96
N LEU A 670 -10.11 3.58 24.93
CA LEU A 670 -10.60 4.97 24.88
C LEU A 670 -12.05 5.00 24.42
N TYR A 671 -12.88 5.74 25.11
CA TYR A 671 -14.12 6.32 24.59
C TYR A 671 -13.94 7.83 24.45
N GLU A 672 -14.04 8.34 23.23
CA GLU A 672 -13.92 9.76 22.89
C GLU A 672 -15.21 10.48 23.27
N GLU A 673 -15.09 11.56 24.07
CA GLU A 673 -16.22 12.42 24.50
C GLU A 673 -17.42 11.62 25.03
N LYS A 674 -17.17 10.67 25.93
CA LYS A 674 -18.17 9.78 26.50
C LYS A 674 -19.04 10.54 27.49
N PRO A 675 -20.34 10.72 27.25
CA PRO A 675 -21.23 11.37 28.21
C PRO A 675 -21.37 10.54 29.50
N GLY A 676 -21.43 11.23 30.63
CA GLY A 676 -21.69 10.65 31.95
C GLY A 676 -20.44 10.43 32.81
N LEU A 677 -20.66 10.34 34.11
CA LEU A 677 -19.59 10.29 35.14
C LEU A 677 -18.84 8.94 35.20
N LEU A 678 -19.41 7.87 34.62
CA LEU A 678 -18.86 6.50 34.73
C LEU A 678 -18.13 6.04 33.47
N GLY A 679 -17.77 6.96 32.54
CA GLY A 679 -17.12 6.62 31.28
C GLY A 679 -15.85 5.78 31.45
N SER A 680 -15.01 6.09 32.44
CA SER A 680 -13.79 5.33 32.72
C SER A 680 -14.06 3.91 33.23
N GLN A 681 -15.18 3.68 33.89
CA GLN A 681 -15.63 2.33 34.30
C GLN A 681 -16.11 1.55 33.07
N ASP A 682 -16.76 2.21 32.11
CA ASP A 682 -17.18 1.59 30.85
C ASP A 682 -15.96 1.22 30.00
N ALA A 683 -14.92 2.07 29.95
CA ALA A 683 -13.65 1.74 29.31
C ALA A 683 -12.98 0.51 29.95
N GLY A 684 -13.04 0.40 31.29
CA GLY A 684 -12.60 -0.81 32.02
C GLY A 684 -13.41 -2.05 31.65
N ALA A 685 -14.74 -1.92 31.53
CA ALA A 685 -15.61 -3.01 31.11
C ALA A 685 -15.31 -3.47 29.67
N ALA A 686 -15.04 -2.53 28.75
CA ALA A 686 -14.64 -2.86 27.37
C ALA A 686 -13.29 -3.59 27.33
N ALA A 687 -12.31 -3.16 28.13
CA ALA A 687 -11.05 -3.88 28.29
C ALA A 687 -11.27 -5.31 28.85
N ARG A 688 -12.15 -5.47 29.85
CA ARG A 688 -12.54 -6.79 30.39
C ARG A 688 -13.09 -7.71 29.30
N ALA A 689 -13.90 -7.20 28.38
CA ALA A 689 -14.44 -8.01 27.29
C ALA A 689 -13.32 -8.58 26.38
N VAL A 690 -12.28 -7.79 26.11
CA VAL A 690 -11.10 -8.26 25.35
C VAL A 690 -10.29 -9.27 26.19
N PHE A 691 -10.06 -9.00 27.45
CA PHE A 691 -9.41 -9.98 28.35
C PHE A 691 -10.20 -11.29 28.45
N ALA A 692 -11.53 -11.23 28.49
CA ALA A 692 -12.37 -12.42 28.50
C ALA A 692 -12.26 -13.24 27.21
N ALA A 693 -12.16 -12.58 26.07
CA ALA A 693 -11.91 -13.25 24.79
C ALA A 693 -10.53 -13.95 24.75
N LYS A 694 -9.52 -13.38 25.42
CA LYS A 694 -8.16 -13.95 25.48
C LYS A 694 -8.00 -15.05 26.52
N PHE A 695 -8.54 -14.86 27.72
CA PHE A 695 -8.26 -15.70 28.89
C PHE A 695 -9.46 -16.50 29.37
N GLY A 696 -10.62 -16.34 28.75
CA GLY A 696 -11.87 -16.90 29.23
C GLY A 696 -12.53 -16.05 30.31
N GLY A 697 -13.74 -16.41 30.69
CA GLY A 697 -14.57 -15.68 31.63
C GLY A 697 -15.74 -14.97 30.93
N THR A 698 -16.62 -14.34 31.72
CA THR A 698 -17.72 -13.53 31.16
C THR A 698 -17.20 -12.15 30.77
N PRO A 699 -17.62 -11.64 29.61
CA PRO A 699 -17.27 -10.30 29.13
C PRO A 699 -17.70 -9.16 30.05
#